data_1eebd784ea1da8f5d1de354c821e4fb4
#
_entry.id   1eebd784ea1da8f5d1de354c821e4fb4
#
_cell.length_a   1.000
_cell.length_b   1.000
_cell.length_c   1.000
_cell.angle_alpha   90.00
_cell.angle_beta   90.00
_cell.angle_gamma   90.00
#
_symmetry.space_group_name_H-M   'P 1'
#
loop_
_entity.id
_entity.type
_entity.pdbx_description
1 polymer ?
#
loop_
_entity_poly.entity_id
_entity_poly.type
_entity_poly.pdbx_seq_one_letter_code
_entity_poly.pdbx_strand_id
1 'polypeptide(L)'
;MSGKPSCCGSGAPHGSKPDVHGNGDPRHSQELKHTHDAGCGHDHDHGHDHEHGHDHSHHHDHGHSHDACGCGEHHDHDHSHGHNHSHDHGACGCGSGHEAEDAANAALAAAAAEAAAAGAISSVYRIEGMDCADCARKLEKRVGALATVQIASVNYGAAKMTVIHDGTAGEAVMQTVRQAGYTAIADNGALPGTHGELPFWKRNKKAVPTAVSGAVFLVAWLLALTKVAPESAVTLLYAAAMVIGGFRIARTGIYGLKSGTIGMDLLMTVAAIGAGCIGQWEEGAAVVVLFSLGETLEAFTMDRTRRSIRGLMDLSPKEALVRRQGSEMKLPTGQIEVGDILLVKPGEKIAMDGMVVQGTSAVNQAPITGESVPVLKETGSEAFAGTINGEGALEIRVTRRVEDNTLSRIIRMVEDAQAQKAPSQRFIDAFAKYYTPAVLLIALGIAVIPALALGQPFEPWFYRALMMLVVSCPCALVISTPVSIVSAIGNAARHGVLIKGGAYLERLGAVEAVAFDKTGTLTAGVPEVTECIPLGGRTAEEVLTIAGGIEARSGHPVGEAIVRKAKREGVPLADIADFAAVPGRGAKAQVGGSLFFIGSPRWFVQELGISLESLQGELGRLESQGNTVMVLGTAEEPWAIFAASDELRPNSRTALEQLRAAGIRQAVMLTGDNRGTAEATASKLGGIAYRAELLPQDKVTAVRELMNEHGHVAMVGDGVNDAPALATATVGIAMGAAGTDTALETADVALMADDLSKLAYTVQLSRRALRIIKQNIAFSLLVKAVFLALIFFGASTLWLAVLADTGSSLIVIANGMRLLRIKP
;
A
#
# COMPACT_ATOMS: atom_id res chain seq x y z
N MET A 1 53.73 -20.83 -31.89
CA MET A 1 54.19 -22.20 -31.60
C MET A 1 52.97 -22.86 -30.93
N SER A 2 52.24 -23.55 -31.73
CA SER A 2 52.17 -25.01 -31.91
C SER A 2 51.59 -25.69 -30.69
N GLY A 3 50.56 -26.42 -30.72
CA GLY A 3 49.83 -27.06 -31.76
C GLY A 3 48.61 -27.82 -31.16
N LYS A 4 47.59 -27.92 -31.97
CA LYS A 4 46.58 -28.97 -31.93
C LYS A 4 47.24 -30.29 -32.40
N PRO A 5 46.61 -31.49 -32.36
CA PRO A 5 45.27 -31.82 -32.84
C PRO A 5 44.54 -32.95 -32.03
N SER A 6 43.22 -33.08 -32.13
CA SER A 6 42.38 -33.97 -32.95
C SER A 6 42.41 -35.44 -32.52
N CYS A 7 41.42 -36.29 -32.53
CA CYS A 7 40.29 -36.52 -33.39
C CYS A 7 39.43 -37.68 -32.83
N CYS A 8 38.17 -37.72 -33.24
CA CYS A 8 37.33 -38.84 -33.66
C CYS A 8 37.07 -40.01 -32.67
N GLY A 9 35.93 -40.64 -32.59
CA GLY A 9 34.79 -40.71 -33.45
C GLY A 9 33.72 -41.64 -32.89
N SER A 10 32.53 -41.39 -33.31
CA SER A 10 31.55 -42.30 -33.93
C SER A 10 30.96 -43.49 -33.13
N GLY A 11 29.65 -43.54 -33.12
CA GLY A 11 28.91 -44.76 -33.16
C GLY A 11 27.55 -44.74 -32.46
N ALA A 12 26.51 -44.36 -33.16
CA ALA A 12 25.17 -44.93 -32.99
C ALA A 12 25.11 -46.22 -33.82
N PRO A 13 24.09 -47.10 -33.84
CA PRO A 13 22.67 -46.86 -33.60
C PRO A 13 21.84 -48.08 -33.03
N HIS A 14 20.51 -47.91 -33.03
CA HIS A 14 19.42 -48.89 -33.07
C HIS A 14 19.16 -49.73 -31.79
N GLY A 15 17.96 -50.05 -31.42
CA GLY A 15 16.64 -49.93 -31.96
C GLY A 15 15.68 -50.77 -31.14
N SER A 16 14.42 -50.52 -31.41
CA SER A 16 13.28 -51.41 -31.24
C SER A 16 12.59 -51.55 -29.86
N LYS A 17 11.37 -51.04 -29.84
CA LYS A 17 10.16 -51.66 -29.25
C LYS A 17 9.93 -53.09 -29.77
N PRO A 18 9.02 -53.95 -29.22
CA PRO A 18 7.65 -53.66 -28.90
C PRO A 18 6.99 -54.50 -27.75
N ASP A 19 5.80 -54.06 -27.38
CA ASP A 19 4.52 -54.77 -27.11
C ASP A 19 4.48 -55.86 -25.99
N VAL A 20 3.40 -56.01 -25.24
CA VAL A 20 1.97 -56.11 -25.33
C VAL A 20 1.45 -57.00 -24.16
N HIS A 21 0.24 -56.72 -23.68
CA HIS A 21 -0.71 -57.51 -22.88
C HIS A 21 -0.45 -57.64 -21.37
N GLY A 22 -1.44 -57.59 -20.53
CA GLY A 22 -2.88 -57.50 -20.65
C GLY A 22 -3.56 -57.82 -19.32
N ASN A 23 -4.70 -57.30 -19.17
CA ASN A 23 -5.87 -57.83 -18.43
C ASN A 23 -5.80 -58.21 -16.95
N GLY A 24 -6.75 -57.70 -16.23
CA GLY A 24 -7.36 -58.39 -15.14
C GLY A 24 -8.01 -57.54 -14.06
N ASP A 25 -9.21 -56.95 -14.30
CA ASP A 25 -10.27 -56.73 -13.34
C ASP A 25 -10.98 -58.10 -13.13
N PRO A 26 -11.77 -58.46 -12.12
CA PRO A 26 -12.71 -57.67 -11.34
C PRO A 26 -13.03 -58.04 -9.86
N ARG A 27 -13.82 -57.16 -9.23
CA ARG A 27 -14.95 -57.45 -8.29
C ARG A 27 -14.70 -58.01 -6.89
N HIS A 28 -15.26 -57.27 -5.89
CA HIS A 28 -16.37 -57.58 -4.93
C HIS A 28 -16.34 -56.51 -3.83
N SER A 29 -17.31 -55.65 -3.74
CA SER A 29 -18.69 -55.64 -3.18
C SER A 29 -18.84 -56.41 -1.83
N GLN A 30 -19.21 -55.66 -0.84
CA GLN A 30 -20.26 -55.88 0.22
C GLN A 30 -20.13 -54.75 1.27
N GLU A 31 -21.04 -53.82 1.38
CA GLU A 31 -22.35 -53.75 2.08
C GLU A 31 -22.41 -54.47 3.44
N LEU A 32 -22.76 -53.69 4.44
CA LEU A 32 -23.75 -53.96 5.55
C LEU A 32 -23.71 -52.76 6.50
N LYS A 33 -24.66 -51.81 6.56
CA LYS A 33 -25.97 -51.77 7.22
C LYS A 33 -25.96 -52.32 8.65
N HIS A 34 -26.32 -51.40 9.57
CA HIS A 34 -27.41 -51.51 10.58
C HIS A 34 -27.32 -50.34 11.54
N THR A 35 -28.25 -49.38 11.55
CA THR A 35 -29.62 -49.21 12.09
C THR A 35 -29.79 -49.34 13.60
N HIS A 36 -30.57 -48.34 14.06
CA HIS A 36 -31.44 -48.28 15.25
C HIS A 36 -30.80 -47.76 16.54
N ASP A 37 -31.46 -46.98 17.40
CA ASP A 37 -32.87 -46.48 17.41
C ASP A 37 -32.98 -45.46 18.59
N ALA A 38 -33.93 -44.53 18.45
CA ALA A 38 -34.88 -43.97 19.41
C ALA A 38 -34.41 -43.58 20.84
N GLY A 39 -34.80 -42.51 21.46
CA GLY A 39 -36.05 -41.82 21.43
C GLY A 39 -36.29 -41.04 22.72
N CYS A 40 -37.31 -40.22 22.74
CA CYS A 40 -37.97 -39.54 23.89
C CYS A 40 -37.28 -38.28 24.39
N GLY A 41 -37.74 -37.06 24.31
CA GLY A 41 -39.12 -36.56 24.41
C GLY A 41 -39.48 -36.16 25.83
N HIS A 42 -39.56 -34.89 26.13
CA HIS A 42 -40.54 -34.32 27.06
C HIS A 42 -40.61 -32.80 26.97
N ASP A 43 -41.80 -32.34 26.65
CA ASP A 43 -42.27 -30.95 26.77
C ASP A 43 -42.36 -30.51 28.25
N HIS A 44 -42.16 -29.23 28.49
CA HIS A 44 -42.96 -28.50 29.48
C HIS A 44 -43.04 -27.01 29.15
N ASP A 45 -44.20 -26.64 28.81
CA ASP A 45 -44.85 -25.33 28.65
C ASP A 45 -45.02 -24.67 30.02
N HIS A 46 -44.79 -23.39 30.18
CA HIS A 46 -45.49 -22.49 31.09
C HIS A 46 -45.34 -21.03 30.67
N GLY A 47 -46.41 -20.51 30.11
CA GLY A 47 -46.64 -19.12 29.93
C GLY A 47 -47.07 -18.43 31.24
N HIS A 48 -46.76 -17.13 31.32
CA HIS A 48 -47.59 -16.19 32.11
C HIS A 48 -47.52 -14.79 31.48
N ASP A 49 -48.70 -14.36 31.04
CA ASP A 49 -49.07 -13.00 30.69
C ASP A 49 -49.04 -12.10 31.91
N HIS A 50 -48.65 -10.84 31.77
CA HIS A 50 -49.24 -9.71 32.48
C HIS A 50 -49.13 -8.42 31.66
N GLU A 51 -50.26 -7.97 31.16
CA GLU A 51 -50.56 -6.62 30.70
C GLU A 51 -50.54 -5.65 31.91
N HIS A 52 -50.05 -4.45 31.68
CA HIS A 52 -50.60 -3.19 32.19
C HIS A 52 -50.23 -2.01 31.31
N GLY A 53 -51.22 -1.49 30.60
CA GLY A 53 -51.22 -0.23 29.93
C GLY A 53 -51.45 0.93 30.91
N HIS A 54 -50.87 2.10 30.61
CA HIS A 54 -51.45 3.39 30.95
C HIS A 54 -51.19 4.41 29.87
N ASP A 55 -52.25 4.87 29.37
CA ASP A 55 -52.48 5.95 28.40
C ASP A 55 -52.37 7.32 29.13
N HIS A 56 -51.70 8.32 28.56
CA HIS A 56 -52.01 9.74 28.79
C HIS A 56 -51.56 10.58 27.58
N SER A 57 -52.58 10.95 26.84
CA SER A 57 -52.58 12.01 25.83
C SER A 57 -52.58 13.40 26.52
N HIS A 58 -51.82 14.34 25.99
CA HIS A 58 -52.17 15.77 25.97
C HIS A 58 -51.71 16.47 24.71
N HIS A 59 -52.69 16.90 23.95
CA HIS A 59 -52.63 17.89 22.90
C HIS A 59 -52.32 19.29 23.50
N HIS A 60 -51.49 20.07 22.83
CA HIS A 60 -51.74 21.50 22.64
C HIS A 60 -51.14 21.98 21.31
N ASP A 61 -52.03 22.42 20.50
CA ASP A 61 -51.91 23.12 19.24
C ASP A 61 -51.71 24.65 19.54
N HIS A 62 -50.83 25.33 18.85
CA HIS A 62 -50.97 26.75 18.49
C HIS A 62 -50.07 27.12 17.32
N GLY A 63 -50.69 27.26 16.20
CA GLY A 63 -50.10 27.92 15.06
C GLY A 63 -50.14 29.44 15.18
N HIS A 64 -49.21 30.13 14.54
CA HIS A 64 -49.44 31.46 13.90
C HIS A 64 -48.39 31.68 12.81
N SER A 65 -48.93 31.88 11.60
CA SER A 65 -48.29 32.44 10.42
C SER A 65 -47.99 33.95 10.61
N HIS A 66 -46.96 34.48 10.00
CA HIS A 66 -47.06 35.67 9.17
C HIS A 66 -45.79 35.99 8.39
N ASP A 67 -46.03 36.44 7.22
CA ASP A 67 -45.33 36.86 6.06
C ASP A 67 -44.26 37.94 6.19
N ALA A 68 -43.28 37.83 5.29
CA ALA A 68 -42.85 38.82 4.27
C ALA A 68 -41.93 40.00 4.60
N CYS A 69 -40.94 40.06 3.73
CA CYS A 69 -40.29 41.25 3.13
C CYS A 69 -39.17 42.01 3.82
N GLY A 70 -38.04 42.07 3.11
CA GLY A 70 -37.45 43.39 2.80
C GLY A 70 -36.01 43.64 3.20
N CYS A 71 -35.13 43.58 2.22
CA CYS A 71 -33.97 44.47 1.94
C CYS A 71 -33.22 45.22 3.04
N GLY A 72 -31.85 45.13 3.01
CA GLY A 72 -31.08 46.36 3.26
C GLY A 72 -29.82 46.21 4.11
N GLU A 73 -28.67 46.19 3.42
CA GLU A 73 -27.38 46.86 3.70
C GLU A 73 -26.77 47.03 5.11
N HIS A 74 -25.51 46.60 5.14
CA HIS A 74 -24.32 47.17 5.86
C HIS A 74 -24.38 47.59 7.31
N HIS A 75 -23.49 47.00 8.14
CA HIS A 75 -22.36 47.68 8.77
C HIS A 75 -21.61 46.72 9.71
N ASP A 76 -20.28 46.81 9.63
CA ASP A 76 -19.31 46.25 10.53
C ASP A 76 -19.54 46.73 11.99
N HIS A 77 -19.38 45.86 12.95
CA HIS A 77 -18.73 46.16 14.23
C HIS A 77 -18.31 44.88 14.96
N ASP A 78 -17.03 44.90 15.27
CA ASP A 78 -16.26 44.04 16.14
C ASP A 78 -16.78 44.15 17.58
N HIS A 79 -16.99 43.04 18.30
CA HIS A 79 -16.82 42.93 19.75
C HIS A 79 -16.78 41.47 20.21
N SER A 80 -15.61 41.08 20.70
CA SER A 80 -15.32 39.91 21.53
C SER A 80 -16.09 39.93 22.86
N HIS A 81 -16.75 38.85 23.22
CA HIS A 81 -16.85 38.34 24.58
C HIS A 81 -17.17 36.87 24.62
N GLY A 82 -16.25 36.12 25.22
CA GLY A 82 -16.41 34.69 25.50
C GLY A 82 -17.32 34.44 26.70
N HIS A 83 -18.16 33.46 26.63
CA HIS A 83 -18.67 32.74 27.78
C HIS A 83 -18.69 31.24 27.50
N ASN A 84 -17.90 30.55 28.29
CA ASN A 84 -17.77 29.14 28.42
C ASN A 84 -18.94 28.60 29.26
N HIS A 85 -19.75 27.68 28.68
CA HIS A 85 -20.59 26.78 29.46
C HIS A 85 -20.39 25.37 28.99
N SER A 86 -19.68 24.63 29.83
CA SER A 86 -19.54 23.17 29.73
C SER A 86 -20.83 22.50 30.19
N HIS A 87 -21.44 21.71 29.32
CA HIS A 87 -22.37 20.67 29.71
C HIS A 87 -21.76 19.29 29.38
N ASP A 88 -21.45 18.65 30.50
CA ASP A 88 -20.95 17.27 30.53
C ASP A 88 -22.14 16.32 30.30
N HIS A 89 -22.11 15.58 29.17
CA HIS A 89 -22.92 14.39 28.97
C HIS A 89 -22.02 13.25 28.59
N GLY A 90 -21.78 12.37 29.56
CA GLY A 90 -21.09 11.13 29.36
C GLY A 90 -21.76 10.29 28.27
N ALA A 91 -21.05 10.08 27.18
CA ALA A 91 -21.33 9.07 26.18
C ALA A 91 -20.12 8.16 26.02
N CYS A 92 -20.36 6.86 26.07
CA CYS A 92 -19.39 5.80 25.95
C CYS A 92 -18.43 6.00 24.77
N GLY A 93 -17.14 6.13 25.08
CA GLY A 93 -16.10 6.34 24.11
C GLY A 93 -15.75 5.08 23.33
N CYS A 94 -16.15 5.01 22.08
CA CYS A 94 -15.62 4.07 21.10
C CYS A 94 -15.54 4.64 19.66
N GLY A 95 -15.47 5.96 19.47
CA GLY A 95 -15.51 6.56 18.14
C GLY A 95 -14.56 7.72 17.83
N SER A 96 -13.80 8.25 18.80
CA SER A 96 -13.09 9.53 18.63
C SER A 96 -11.58 9.44 18.32
N GLY A 97 -11.05 8.26 18.02
CA GLY A 97 -9.62 8.07 17.72
C GLY A 97 -9.21 8.46 16.29
N HIS A 98 -10.12 8.40 15.33
CA HIS A 98 -9.77 8.53 13.91
C HIS A 98 -9.71 9.99 13.42
N GLU A 99 -10.61 10.84 13.86
CA GLU A 99 -10.62 12.27 13.47
C GLU A 99 -9.40 13.05 14.02
N ALA A 100 -8.91 12.70 15.19
CA ALA A 100 -7.72 13.32 15.77
C ALA A 100 -6.41 12.88 15.08
N GLU A 101 -6.39 11.71 14.45
CA GLU A 101 -5.21 11.17 13.77
C GLU A 101 -5.05 11.73 12.35
N ASP A 102 -6.15 11.87 11.63
CA ASP A 102 -6.15 12.51 10.31
C ASP A 102 -5.88 14.03 10.44
N ALA A 103 -6.36 14.65 11.52
CA ALA A 103 -6.02 16.03 11.88
C ALA A 103 -4.53 16.23 12.19
N ALA A 104 -3.85 15.27 12.82
CA ALA A 104 -2.42 15.37 13.10
C ALA A 104 -1.55 15.21 11.85
N ASN A 105 -1.91 14.35 10.93
CA ASN A 105 -1.22 14.21 9.63
C ASN A 105 -1.54 15.39 8.70
N ALA A 106 -2.79 15.85 8.70
CA ALA A 106 -3.19 17.05 7.98
C ALA A 106 -2.50 18.31 8.57
N ALA A 107 -2.34 18.40 9.88
CA ALA A 107 -1.61 19.48 10.54
C ALA A 107 -0.11 19.45 10.19
N LEU A 108 0.51 18.26 10.06
CA LEU A 108 1.90 18.14 9.64
C LEU A 108 2.08 18.51 8.16
N ALA A 109 1.15 18.10 7.30
CA ALA A 109 1.11 18.47 5.89
C ALA A 109 0.79 19.96 5.71
N ALA A 110 -0.14 20.51 6.49
CA ALA A 110 -0.46 21.93 6.50
C ALA A 110 0.72 22.77 7.00
N ALA A 111 1.39 22.36 8.09
CA ALA A 111 2.59 23.01 8.59
C ALA A 111 3.75 22.95 7.57
N ALA A 112 3.86 21.84 6.81
CA ALA A 112 4.83 21.73 5.72
C ALA A 112 4.49 22.64 4.54
N ALA A 113 3.19 22.78 4.22
CA ALA A 113 2.70 23.69 3.18
C ALA A 113 2.84 25.17 3.60
N GLU A 114 2.54 25.51 4.85
CA GLU A 114 2.78 26.85 5.42
C GLU A 114 4.26 27.21 5.44
N ALA A 115 5.12 26.27 5.83
CA ALA A 115 6.56 26.45 5.81
C ALA A 115 7.10 26.66 4.38
N ALA A 116 6.57 25.93 3.42
CA ALA A 116 6.90 26.11 1.99
C ALA A 116 6.42 27.47 1.48
N ALA A 117 5.23 27.92 1.87
CA ALA A 117 4.72 29.26 1.55
C ALA A 117 5.55 30.37 2.22
N ALA A 118 6.21 30.11 3.35
CA ALA A 118 7.12 30.99 4.04
C ALA A 118 8.57 30.96 3.50
N GLY A 119 8.82 30.26 2.37
CA GLY A 119 10.14 30.17 1.75
C GLY A 119 11.08 29.16 2.40
N ALA A 120 10.58 28.26 3.23
CA ALA A 120 11.38 27.19 3.80
C ALA A 120 11.74 26.12 2.74
N ILE A 121 12.96 25.61 2.84
CA ILE A 121 13.48 24.59 1.91
C ILE A 121 13.30 23.20 2.52
N SER A 122 12.74 22.29 1.75
CA SER A 122 12.67 20.86 2.12
C SER A 122 13.89 20.16 1.57
N SER A 123 14.68 19.53 2.45
CA SER A 123 15.85 18.73 2.08
C SER A 123 15.68 17.29 2.56
N VAL A 124 15.96 16.35 1.67
CA VAL A 124 15.91 14.92 1.99
C VAL A 124 17.34 14.38 2.08
N TYR A 125 17.60 13.65 3.16
CA TYR A 125 18.89 13.00 3.40
C TYR A 125 18.69 11.49 3.56
N ARG A 126 19.55 10.71 2.89
CA ARG A 126 19.69 9.29 3.17
C ARG A 126 20.59 9.08 4.38
N ILE A 127 20.12 8.30 5.36
CA ILE A 127 20.86 8.06 6.60
C ILE A 127 21.43 6.65 6.59
N GLU A 128 22.75 6.55 6.54
CA GLU A 128 23.44 5.27 6.63
C GLU A 128 23.83 4.94 8.08
N GLY A 129 23.72 3.66 8.44
CA GLY A 129 24.08 3.14 9.76
C GLY A 129 22.95 3.24 10.78
N MET A 130 21.72 3.55 10.38
CA MET A 130 20.54 3.60 11.24
C MET A 130 19.92 2.19 11.31
N ASP A 131 20.02 1.56 12.46
CA ASP A 131 19.75 0.13 12.64
C ASP A 131 18.49 -0.16 13.45
N CYS A 132 17.89 0.86 14.12
CA CYS A 132 16.71 0.67 14.95
C CYS A 132 15.74 1.86 14.90
N ALA A 133 14.43 1.59 15.16
CA ALA A 133 13.38 2.60 15.20
C ALA A 133 13.59 3.64 16.32
N ASP A 134 14.18 3.22 17.46
CA ASP A 134 14.53 4.13 18.57
C ASP A 134 15.66 5.08 18.19
N CYS A 135 16.60 4.59 17.37
CA CYS A 135 17.67 5.40 16.78
C CYS A 135 17.10 6.51 15.88
N ALA A 136 16.09 6.19 15.08
CA ALA A 136 15.41 7.15 14.22
C ALA A 136 14.74 8.26 15.05
N ARG A 137 13.99 7.90 16.09
CA ARG A 137 13.35 8.87 17.01
C ARG A 137 14.36 9.78 17.73
N LYS A 138 15.47 9.21 18.18
CA LYS A 138 16.55 10.00 18.82
C LYS A 138 17.16 11.00 17.83
N LEU A 139 17.37 10.57 16.58
CA LEU A 139 17.91 11.45 15.53
C LEU A 139 16.92 12.56 15.17
N GLU A 140 15.64 12.22 14.97
CA GLU A 140 14.53 13.13 14.68
C GLU A 140 14.45 14.26 15.74
N LYS A 141 14.43 13.88 17.03
CA LYS A 141 14.38 14.84 18.14
C LYS A 141 15.60 15.77 18.18
N ARG A 142 16.80 15.25 17.86
CA ARG A 142 18.03 16.05 17.85
C ARG A 142 18.13 17.02 16.70
N VAL A 143 17.77 16.56 15.50
CA VAL A 143 17.76 17.44 14.31
C VAL A 143 16.64 18.47 14.44
N GLY A 144 15.46 18.09 14.92
CA GLY A 144 14.36 19.02 15.20
C GLY A 144 14.62 20.03 16.32
N ALA A 145 15.65 19.82 17.14
CA ALA A 145 16.07 20.79 18.16
C ALA A 145 17.05 21.86 17.64
N LEU A 146 17.45 21.79 16.39
CA LEU A 146 18.30 22.81 15.76
C LEU A 146 17.48 24.08 15.48
N ALA A 147 17.99 25.25 15.83
CA ALA A 147 17.29 26.53 15.67
C ALA A 147 16.91 26.87 14.23
N THR A 148 17.65 26.31 13.25
CA THR A 148 17.44 26.50 11.81
C THR A 148 16.50 25.47 11.18
N VAL A 149 15.99 24.51 11.97
CA VAL A 149 15.10 23.42 11.51
C VAL A 149 13.71 23.65 12.09
N GLN A 150 12.73 23.72 11.22
CA GLN A 150 11.32 23.83 11.61
C GLN A 150 10.71 22.46 11.87
N ILE A 151 10.96 21.52 10.95
CA ILE A 151 10.44 20.15 11.05
C ILE A 151 11.55 19.18 10.64
N ALA A 152 11.75 18.13 11.44
CA ALA A 152 12.57 16.98 11.07
C ALA A 152 11.75 15.71 11.24
N SER A 153 11.73 14.87 10.23
CA SER A 153 11.08 13.57 10.25
C SER A 153 12.06 12.50 9.77
N VAL A 154 12.23 11.44 10.56
CA VAL A 154 13.17 10.35 10.24
C VAL A 154 12.39 9.06 9.99
N ASN A 155 12.46 8.60 8.77
CA ASN A 155 11.89 7.34 8.36
C ASN A 155 12.90 6.20 8.51
N TYR A 156 12.68 5.36 9.52
CA TYR A 156 13.51 4.18 9.74
C TYR A 156 13.38 3.16 8.60
N GLY A 157 12.16 2.91 8.07
CA GLY A 157 11.90 1.94 7.01
C GLY A 157 12.68 2.24 5.73
N ALA A 158 12.62 3.48 5.27
CA ALA A 158 13.32 3.96 4.06
C ALA A 158 14.78 4.38 4.31
N ALA A 159 15.20 4.51 5.57
CA ALA A 159 16.48 5.10 5.99
C ALA A 159 16.65 6.53 5.44
N LYS A 160 15.57 7.31 5.39
CA LYS A 160 15.53 8.71 4.93
C LYS A 160 15.17 9.66 6.06
N MET A 161 15.68 10.87 5.98
CA MET A 161 15.34 11.98 6.87
C MET A 161 14.92 13.17 6.02
N THR A 162 13.73 13.68 6.26
CA THR A 162 13.22 14.90 5.65
C THR A 162 13.34 16.03 6.66
N VAL A 163 13.93 17.14 6.24
CA VAL A 163 14.16 18.32 7.07
C VAL A 163 13.63 19.55 6.34
N ILE A 164 12.74 20.29 7.01
CA ILE A 164 12.26 21.58 6.54
C ILE A 164 13.02 22.66 7.32
N HIS A 165 13.71 23.52 6.61
CA HIS A 165 14.65 24.48 7.19
C HIS A 165 14.75 25.81 6.38
N ASP A 166 15.39 26.80 6.95
CA ASP A 166 15.55 28.15 6.41
C ASP A 166 16.59 28.30 5.27
N GLY A 167 17.11 27.19 4.75
CA GLY A 167 18.15 27.20 3.71
C GLY A 167 19.59 27.15 4.24
N THR A 168 19.84 27.42 5.52
CA THR A 168 21.19 27.45 6.11
C THR A 168 21.54 26.18 6.90
N ALA A 169 20.57 25.29 7.15
CA ALA A 169 20.72 24.15 8.06
C ALA A 169 21.53 22.97 7.52
N GLY A 170 21.80 22.86 6.22
CA GLY A 170 22.35 21.64 5.61
C GLY A 170 23.62 21.11 6.26
N GLU A 171 24.58 21.95 6.58
CA GLU A 171 25.83 21.55 7.22
C GLU A 171 25.65 21.20 8.70
N ALA A 172 24.83 21.99 9.42
CA ALA A 172 24.48 21.73 10.82
C ALA A 172 23.73 20.40 10.99
N VAL A 173 22.82 20.07 10.07
CA VAL A 173 22.11 18.79 10.02
C VAL A 173 23.10 17.65 9.79
N MET A 174 23.98 17.75 8.78
CA MET A 174 24.96 16.69 8.51
C MET A 174 25.92 16.49 9.69
N GLN A 175 26.32 17.57 10.35
CA GLN A 175 27.19 17.51 11.52
C GLN A 175 26.47 16.83 12.72
N THR A 176 25.21 17.19 12.96
CA THR A 176 24.39 16.58 14.02
C THR A 176 24.19 15.09 13.79
N VAL A 177 23.94 14.68 12.55
CA VAL A 177 23.83 13.26 12.15
C VAL A 177 25.16 12.53 12.37
N ARG A 178 26.29 13.12 11.99
CA ARG A 178 27.62 12.53 12.25
C ARG A 178 27.93 12.39 13.73
N GLN A 179 27.59 13.42 14.54
CA GLN A 179 27.77 13.37 16.00
C GLN A 179 26.89 12.28 16.64
N ALA A 180 25.72 11.98 16.07
CA ALA A 180 24.87 10.86 16.48
C ALA A 180 25.42 9.48 16.05
N GLY A 181 26.51 9.45 15.27
CA GLY A 181 27.18 8.22 14.82
C GLY A 181 26.68 7.66 13.47
N TYR A 182 25.87 8.44 12.74
CA TYR A 182 25.33 8.10 11.42
C TYR A 182 26.01 8.90 10.29
N THR A 183 25.73 8.52 9.04
CA THR A 183 26.19 9.28 7.87
C THR A 183 24.96 9.78 7.11
N ALA A 184 24.85 11.10 6.91
CA ALA A 184 23.83 11.69 6.05
C ALA A 184 24.42 11.94 4.66
N ILE A 185 23.70 11.54 3.62
CA ILE A 185 23.98 11.80 2.21
C ILE A 185 22.78 12.56 1.66
N ALA A 186 23.00 13.73 1.08
CA ALA A 186 21.90 14.48 0.47
C ALA A 186 21.29 13.66 -0.68
N ASP A 187 19.96 13.50 -0.66
CA ASP A 187 19.22 12.75 -1.67
C ASP A 187 18.71 13.76 -2.73
N ASN A 188 19.53 14.04 -3.71
CA ASN A 188 19.24 15.02 -4.77
C ASN A 188 18.32 14.44 -5.86
N GLY A 189 17.54 13.39 -5.56
CA GLY A 189 16.63 12.77 -6.52
C GLY A 189 17.33 11.93 -7.62
N ALA A 190 18.63 11.94 -7.69
CA ALA A 190 19.36 11.06 -8.58
C ALA A 190 19.19 9.61 -8.13
N LEU A 191 18.84 8.73 -9.07
CA LEU A 191 18.85 7.28 -8.84
C LEU A 191 20.20 6.92 -8.16
N PRO A 192 20.19 6.13 -7.08
CA PRO A 192 21.38 5.79 -6.35
C PRO A 192 22.39 5.22 -7.32
N GLY A 193 23.44 5.99 -7.58
CA GLY A 193 24.59 5.50 -8.35
C GLY A 193 25.08 4.24 -7.65
N THR A 194 25.22 3.18 -8.40
CA THR A 194 25.77 1.91 -7.94
C THR A 194 27.22 2.10 -7.54
N HIS A 195 27.44 2.63 -6.36
CA HIS A 195 28.65 2.28 -5.65
C HIS A 195 28.51 0.78 -5.37
N GLY A 196 29.43 -0.02 -5.94
CA GLY A 196 29.42 -1.47 -5.83
C GLY A 196 29.09 -1.87 -4.39
N GLU A 197 28.03 -2.69 -4.22
CA GLU A 197 27.48 -3.01 -2.90
C GLU A 197 28.59 -3.62 -2.05
N LEU A 198 29.11 -2.82 -1.14
CA LEU A 198 30.03 -3.35 -0.13
C LEU A 198 29.30 -4.44 0.65
N PRO A 199 29.92 -5.60 0.89
CA PRO A 199 29.28 -6.66 1.66
C PRO A 199 28.82 -6.11 3.03
N PHE A 200 27.74 -6.65 3.54
CA PHE A 200 27.09 -6.21 4.80
C PHE A 200 28.09 -5.93 5.94
N TRP A 201 29.09 -6.78 6.09
CA TRP A 201 30.13 -6.69 7.12
C TRP A 201 31.00 -5.42 7.01
N LYS A 202 31.23 -4.88 5.81
CA LYS A 202 31.96 -3.62 5.59
C LYS A 202 31.07 -2.40 5.74
N ARG A 203 29.76 -2.56 5.47
CA ARG A 203 28.76 -1.50 5.58
C ARG A 203 28.27 -1.31 7.01
N ASN A 204 28.07 -2.40 7.75
CA ASN A 204 27.63 -2.36 9.13
C ASN A 204 28.83 -2.28 10.08
N LYS A 205 29.08 -1.05 10.57
CA LYS A 205 30.18 -0.75 11.50
C LYS A 205 30.05 -1.46 12.86
N LYS A 206 28.89 -2.11 13.16
CA LYS A 206 28.67 -2.89 14.40
C LYS A 206 29.19 -4.34 14.28
N ALA A 207 29.18 -4.90 13.08
CA ALA A 207 29.43 -6.34 12.89
C ALA A 207 30.84 -6.77 13.35
N VAL A 208 31.86 -5.97 13.07
CA VAL A 208 33.25 -6.30 13.46
C VAL A 208 33.45 -6.27 14.99
N PRO A 209 33.08 -5.19 15.72
CA PRO A 209 33.18 -5.19 17.17
C PRO A 209 32.38 -6.30 17.83
N THR A 210 31.19 -6.63 17.34
CA THR A 210 30.37 -7.76 17.82
C THR A 210 31.10 -9.09 17.64
N ALA A 211 31.67 -9.32 16.46
CA ALA A 211 32.42 -10.56 16.20
C ALA A 211 33.69 -10.69 17.11
N VAL A 212 34.42 -9.59 17.28
CA VAL A 212 35.60 -9.56 18.16
C VAL A 212 35.18 -9.78 19.62
N SER A 213 34.17 -9.07 20.11
CA SER A 213 33.64 -9.23 21.47
C SER A 213 33.17 -10.67 21.71
N GLY A 214 32.45 -11.28 20.77
CA GLY A 214 32.01 -12.66 20.83
C GLY A 214 33.20 -13.67 20.85
N ALA A 215 34.23 -13.43 20.04
CA ALA A 215 35.43 -14.25 20.03
C ALA A 215 36.17 -14.18 21.38
N VAL A 216 36.37 -12.97 21.94
CA VAL A 216 36.99 -12.77 23.25
C VAL A 216 36.17 -13.45 24.35
N PHE A 217 34.85 -13.31 24.33
CA PHE A 217 33.95 -13.99 25.25
C PHE A 217 34.08 -15.51 25.18
N LEU A 218 34.07 -16.09 23.98
CA LEU A 218 34.23 -17.54 23.79
C LEU A 218 35.59 -18.06 24.33
N VAL A 219 36.66 -17.29 24.08
CA VAL A 219 37.98 -17.65 24.64
C VAL A 219 37.95 -17.59 26.16
N ALA A 220 37.38 -16.54 26.77
CA ALA A 220 37.22 -16.42 28.22
C ALA A 220 36.41 -17.59 28.79
N TRP A 221 35.29 -17.93 28.14
CA TRP A 221 34.42 -19.04 28.57
C TRP A 221 35.11 -20.41 28.49
N LEU A 222 35.87 -20.67 27.41
CA LEU A 222 36.65 -21.91 27.26
C LEU A 222 37.76 -22.00 28.31
N LEU A 223 38.48 -20.89 28.61
CA LEU A 223 39.50 -20.86 29.65
C LEU A 223 38.89 -21.07 31.06
N ALA A 224 37.71 -20.50 31.32
CA ALA A 224 36.95 -20.74 32.54
C ALA A 224 36.57 -22.24 32.71
N LEU A 225 36.05 -22.83 31.61
CA LEU A 225 35.64 -24.25 31.61
C LEU A 225 36.81 -25.22 31.83
N THR A 226 37.94 -24.93 31.17
CA THR A 226 39.16 -25.80 31.28
C THR A 226 40.01 -25.54 32.52
N LYS A 227 39.74 -24.45 33.27
CA LYS A 227 40.49 -24.02 34.46
C LYS A 227 42.01 -23.89 34.25
N VAL A 228 42.44 -23.65 32.99
CA VAL A 228 43.85 -23.51 32.60
C VAL A 228 44.40 -22.13 32.95
N ALA A 229 43.56 -21.11 33.01
CA ALA A 229 44.00 -19.74 33.31
C ALA A 229 43.55 -19.32 34.73
N PRO A 230 44.27 -18.38 35.35
CA PRO A 230 43.88 -17.82 36.63
C PRO A 230 42.56 -17.04 36.51
N GLU A 231 41.74 -17.08 37.54
CA GLU A 231 40.39 -16.41 37.54
C GLU A 231 40.48 -14.91 37.20
N SER A 232 41.56 -14.25 37.66
CA SER A 232 41.77 -12.82 37.33
C SER A 232 41.99 -12.58 35.84
N ALA A 233 42.63 -13.46 35.10
CA ALA A 233 42.83 -13.34 33.66
C ALA A 233 41.52 -13.61 32.92
N VAL A 234 40.71 -14.57 33.35
CA VAL A 234 39.38 -14.84 32.78
C VAL A 234 38.44 -13.66 32.99
N THR A 235 38.42 -13.11 34.19
CA THR A 235 37.66 -11.91 34.55
C THR A 235 38.05 -10.69 33.67
N LEU A 236 39.37 -10.52 33.44
CA LEU A 236 39.88 -9.44 32.58
C LEU A 236 39.40 -9.61 31.11
N LEU A 237 39.36 -10.86 30.63
CA LEU A 237 38.85 -11.15 29.27
C LEU A 237 37.33 -10.88 29.15
N TYR A 238 36.55 -11.25 30.17
CA TYR A 238 35.12 -10.88 30.20
C TYR A 238 34.92 -9.36 30.22
N ALA A 239 35.70 -8.64 31.06
CA ALA A 239 35.69 -7.19 31.09
C ALA A 239 36.05 -6.57 29.72
N ALA A 240 37.08 -7.12 29.05
CA ALA A 240 37.45 -6.71 27.70
C ALA A 240 36.34 -6.95 26.67
N ALA A 241 35.70 -8.11 26.71
CA ALA A 241 34.53 -8.41 25.85
C ALA A 241 33.39 -7.43 26.09
N MET A 242 33.07 -7.09 27.36
CA MET A 242 32.08 -6.09 27.72
C MET A 242 32.42 -4.69 27.14
N VAL A 243 33.68 -4.27 27.26
CA VAL A 243 34.09 -2.94 26.76
C VAL A 243 34.05 -2.90 25.23
N ILE A 244 34.56 -3.93 24.54
CA ILE A 244 34.58 -3.96 23.05
C ILE A 244 33.20 -3.99 22.49
N GLY A 245 32.30 -4.86 22.98
CA GLY A 245 30.91 -4.97 22.50
C GLY A 245 30.02 -3.85 23.02
N GLY A 246 30.20 -3.43 24.28
CA GLY A 246 29.33 -2.49 24.99
C GLY A 246 29.63 -1.01 24.74
N PHE A 247 30.83 -0.66 24.26
CA PHE A 247 31.22 0.76 24.09
C PHE A 247 30.24 1.55 23.27
N ARG A 248 29.76 1.04 22.16
CA ARG A 248 28.77 1.72 21.29
C ARG A 248 27.41 1.79 21.95
N ILE A 249 26.96 0.71 22.58
CA ILE A 249 25.70 0.64 23.31
C ILE A 249 25.69 1.70 24.42
N ALA A 250 26.75 1.74 25.23
CA ALA A 250 26.91 2.71 26.32
C ALA A 250 26.93 4.16 25.78
N ARG A 251 27.69 4.40 24.71
CA ARG A 251 27.72 5.72 24.07
C ARG A 251 26.33 6.15 23.61
N THR A 252 25.58 5.28 22.92
CA THR A 252 24.22 5.58 22.44
C THR A 252 23.23 5.78 23.61
N GLY A 253 23.34 4.96 24.65
CA GLY A 253 22.54 5.06 25.87
C GLY A 253 22.77 6.39 26.61
N ILE A 254 24.01 6.79 26.82
CA ILE A 254 24.37 8.06 27.46
C ILE A 254 23.93 9.25 26.62
N TYR A 255 24.08 9.18 25.29
CA TYR A 255 23.57 10.21 24.40
C TYR A 255 22.04 10.33 24.43
N GLY A 256 21.33 9.19 24.54
CA GLY A 256 19.89 9.15 24.74
C GLY A 256 19.46 9.87 26.03
N LEU A 257 20.17 9.58 27.13
CA LEU A 257 19.89 10.22 28.43
C LEU A 257 20.08 11.74 28.37
N LYS A 258 21.16 12.23 27.71
CA LYS A 258 21.38 13.68 27.51
C LYS A 258 20.28 14.35 26.67
N SER A 259 19.61 13.63 25.78
CA SER A 259 18.48 14.14 25.00
C SER A 259 17.12 13.93 25.67
N GLY A 260 17.09 13.47 26.91
CA GLY A 260 15.86 13.19 27.66
C GLY A 260 15.05 12.01 27.10
N THR A 261 15.74 11.03 26.47
CA THR A 261 15.12 9.81 25.96
C THR A 261 15.75 8.59 26.65
N ILE A 262 14.94 7.86 27.41
CA ILE A 262 15.34 6.62 28.05
C ILE A 262 15.05 5.50 27.05
N GLY A 263 16.10 4.95 26.45
CA GLY A 263 16.00 3.86 25.47
C GLY A 263 16.62 2.57 25.99
N MET A 264 16.48 1.49 25.19
CA MET A 264 16.99 0.15 25.52
C MET A 264 18.52 0.12 25.70
N ASP A 265 19.28 0.91 24.92
CA ASP A 265 20.73 1.01 25.07
C ASP A 265 21.15 1.42 26.47
N LEU A 266 20.39 2.33 27.12
CA LEU A 266 20.65 2.75 28.49
C LEU A 266 20.37 1.62 29.49
N LEU A 267 19.24 0.91 29.33
CA LEU A 267 18.88 -0.20 30.20
C LEU A 267 19.93 -1.32 30.15
N MET A 268 20.37 -1.67 28.93
CA MET A 268 21.41 -2.68 28.72
C MET A 268 22.76 -2.24 29.27
N THR A 269 23.11 -0.97 29.15
CA THR A 269 24.34 -0.40 29.73
C THR A 269 24.32 -0.47 31.24
N VAL A 270 23.18 -0.09 31.87
CA VAL A 270 23.02 -0.18 33.34
C VAL A 270 23.08 -1.62 33.78
N ALA A 271 22.44 -2.54 33.06
CA ALA A 271 22.49 -3.98 33.41
C ALA A 271 23.91 -4.56 33.31
N ALA A 272 24.64 -4.25 32.23
CA ALA A 272 26.03 -4.76 32.07
C ALA A 272 26.98 -4.18 33.14
N ILE A 273 26.94 -2.86 33.38
CA ILE A 273 27.80 -2.23 34.44
C ILE A 273 27.40 -2.77 35.80
N GLY A 274 26.09 -2.86 36.09
CA GLY A 274 25.60 -3.39 37.36
C GLY A 274 26.04 -4.84 37.62
N ALA A 275 26.01 -5.71 36.60
CA ALA A 275 26.52 -7.06 36.71
C ALA A 275 28.04 -7.10 37.04
N GLY A 276 28.82 -6.24 36.39
CA GLY A 276 30.24 -6.07 36.73
C GLY A 276 30.47 -5.60 38.16
N CYS A 277 29.66 -4.66 38.68
CA CYS A 277 29.77 -4.15 40.06
C CYS A 277 29.52 -5.21 41.14
N ILE A 278 28.63 -6.20 40.85
CA ILE A 278 28.37 -7.32 41.78
C ILE A 278 29.26 -8.55 41.49
N GLY A 279 30.28 -8.42 40.66
CA GLY A 279 31.23 -9.50 40.37
C GLY A 279 30.78 -10.51 39.32
N GLN A 280 29.60 -10.35 38.72
CA GLN A 280 29.01 -11.23 37.70
C GLN A 280 29.51 -10.88 36.28
N TRP A 281 30.85 -10.91 36.11
CA TRP A 281 31.51 -10.48 34.85
C TRP A 281 31.15 -11.34 33.64
N GLU A 282 31.02 -12.66 33.86
CA GLU A 282 30.59 -13.59 32.80
C GLU A 282 29.21 -13.26 32.28
N GLU A 283 28.25 -13.03 33.17
CA GLU A 283 26.88 -12.71 32.78
C GLU A 283 26.78 -11.33 32.13
N GLY A 284 27.52 -10.34 32.68
CA GLY A 284 27.58 -9.02 32.06
C GLY A 284 28.16 -9.04 30.64
N ALA A 285 29.19 -9.84 30.41
CA ALA A 285 29.78 -10.05 29.08
C ALA A 285 28.83 -10.79 28.14
N ALA A 286 28.15 -11.83 28.63
CA ALA A 286 27.17 -12.57 27.87
C ALA A 286 26.00 -11.67 27.43
N VAL A 287 25.49 -10.78 28.30
CA VAL A 287 24.46 -9.80 28.00
C VAL A 287 24.88 -8.88 26.83
N VAL A 288 26.07 -8.31 26.92
CA VAL A 288 26.60 -7.40 25.90
C VAL A 288 26.80 -8.12 24.57
N VAL A 289 27.37 -9.32 24.56
CA VAL A 289 27.63 -10.11 23.35
C VAL A 289 26.31 -10.54 22.68
N LEU A 290 25.36 -11.10 23.45
CA LEU A 290 24.10 -11.57 22.95
C LEU A 290 23.24 -10.40 22.43
N PHE A 291 23.19 -9.28 23.14
CA PHE A 291 22.47 -8.10 22.71
C PHE A 291 23.07 -7.51 21.44
N SER A 292 24.40 -7.33 21.38
CA SER A 292 25.08 -6.80 20.17
C SER A 292 24.94 -7.75 18.97
N LEU A 293 24.95 -9.06 19.21
CA LEU A 293 24.66 -10.09 18.19
C LEU A 293 23.21 -9.95 17.68
N GLY A 294 22.25 -9.81 18.61
CA GLY A 294 20.84 -9.60 18.31
C GLY A 294 20.63 -8.37 17.42
N GLU A 295 21.16 -7.22 17.80
CA GLU A 295 21.11 -5.99 16.99
C GLU A 295 21.74 -6.17 15.61
N THR A 296 22.85 -6.91 15.52
CA THR A 296 23.53 -7.15 14.23
C THR A 296 22.70 -8.05 13.31
N LEU A 297 22.08 -9.10 13.86
CA LEU A 297 21.17 -9.99 13.12
C LEU A 297 19.90 -9.29 12.69
N GLU A 298 19.37 -8.44 13.55
CA GLU A 298 18.21 -7.58 13.24
C GLU A 298 18.52 -6.65 12.07
N ALA A 299 19.63 -5.92 12.14
CA ALA A 299 20.09 -5.03 11.07
C ALA A 299 20.32 -5.79 9.77
N PHE A 300 20.88 -7.00 9.82
CA PHE A 300 21.06 -7.87 8.65
C PHE A 300 19.72 -8.26 8.01
N THR A 301 18.76 -8.64 8.83
CA THR A 301 17.44 -9.07 8.38
C THR A 301 16.65 -7.92 7.78
N MET A 302 16.69 -6.75 8.42
CA MET A 302 16.06 -5.55 7.90
C MET A 302 16.69 -5.10 6.56
N ASP A 303 18.02 -5.17 6.46
CA ASP A 303 18.71 -4.88 5.20
C ASP A 303 18.32 -5.84 4.07
N ARG A 304 18.13 -7.12 4.39
CA ARG A 304 17.62 -8.11 3.44
C ARG A 304 16.18 -7.80 2.98
N THR A 305 15.33 -7.37 3.90
CA THR A 305 13.95 -6.97 3.58
C THR A 305 13.94 -5.74 2.69
N ARG A 306 14.74 -4.72 3.01
CA ARG A 306 14.90 -3.51 2.17
C ARG A 306 15.47 -3.84 0.79
N ARG A 307 16.44 -4.76 0.68
CA ARG A 307 16.97 -5.22 -0.63
C ARG A 307 15.91 -5.85 -1.52
N SER A 308 14.95 -6.53 -0.93
CA SER A 308 13.82 -7.09 -1.67
C SER A 308 12.98 -6.01 -2.37
N ILE A 309 12.91 -4.80 -1.80
CA ILE A 309 12.22 -3.65 -2.40
C ILE A 309 13.15 -2.94 -3.40
N ARG A 310 14.43 -2.78 -3.05
CA ARG A 310 15.43 -2.20 -3.97
C ARG A 310 15.59 -3.01 -5.26
N GLY A 311 15.30 -4.31 -5.25
CA GLY A 311 15.27 -5.13 -6.45
C GLY A 311 14.30 -4.63 -7.53
N LEU A 312 13.33 -3.79 -7.18
CA LEU A 312 12.51 -3.05 -8.16
C LEU A 312 13.34 -1.96 -8.88
N MET A 313 14.33 -1.38 -8.20
CA MET A 313 15.21 -0.36 -8.79
C MET A 313 16.19 -0.93 -9.82
N ASP A 314 16.56 -2.22 -9.71
CA ASP A 314 17.45 -2.90 -10.66
C ASP A 314 16.73 -3.26 -11.99
N LEU A 315 15.45 -2.92 -12.11
CA LEU A 315 14.68 -3.13 -13.34
C LEU A 315 15.06 -2.13 -14.45
N SER A 316 15.46 -0.90 -14.12
CA SER A 316 15.88 0.08 -15.11
C SER A 316 17.34 -0.14 -15.52
N PRO A 317 17.65 -0.17 -16.83
CA PRO A 317 19.04 -0.20 -17.31
C PRO A 317 19.75 1.12 -16.98
N LYS A 318 21.05 1.03 -16.74
CA LYS A 318 21.87 2.20 -16.38
C LYS A 318 22.22 3.07 -17.59
N GLU A 319 22.21 2.47 -18.78
CA GLU A 319 22.53 3.08 -20.06
C GLU A 319 21.53 2.59 -21.10
N ALA A 320 21.24 3.42 -22.08
CA ALA A 320 20.42 3.04 -23.22
C ALA A 320 21.01 3.55 -24.53
N LEU A 321 20.69 2.88 -25.64
CA LEU A 321 21.00 3.34 -26.97
C LEU A 321 19.96 4.36 -27.40
N VAL A 322 20.42 5.56 -27.73
CA VAL A 322 19.58 6.71 -28.02
C VAL A 322 19.98 7.31 -29.37
N ARG A 323 19.00 7.69 -30.19
CA ARG A 323 19.20 8.52 -31.37
C ARG A 323 18.81 9.96 -31.02
N ARG A 324 19.81 10.84 -31.00
CA ARG A 324 19.67 12.29 -30.79
C ARG A 324 20.22 13.03 -31.99
N GLN A 325 19.41 13.89 -32.63
CA GLN A 325 19.79 14.66 -33.82
C GLN A 325 20.37 13.79 -34.96
N GLY A 326 19.81 12.58 -35.15
CA GLY A 326 20.24 11.66 -36.22
C GLY A 326 21.46 10.79 -35.90
N SER A 327 22.15 11.02 -34.78
CA SER A 327 23.31 10.23 -34.35
C SER A 327 22.91 9.23 -33.23
N GLU A 328 23.36 8.00 -33.38
CA GLU A 328 23.16 6.95 -32.37
C GLU A 328 24.30 6.98 -31.36
N MET A 329 23.94 7.06 -30.08
CA MET A 329 24.89 7.07 -28.99
C MET A 329 24.38 6.33 -27.78
N LYS A 330 25.26 5.75 -27.00
CA LYS A 330 24.93 5.11 -25.74
C LYS A 330 25.06 6.13 -24.62
N LEU A 331 23.94 6.44 -23.97
CA LEU A 331 23.88 7.45 -22.91
C LEU A 331 23.50 6.81 -21.57
N PRO A 332 24.08 7.30 -20.46
CA PRO A 332 23.53 7.02 -19.13
C PRO A 332 22.08 7.48 -19.04
N THR A 333 21.22 6.69 -18.40
CA THR A 333 19.77 6.97 -18.31
C THR A 333 19.47 8.37 -17.76
N GLY A 334 20.30 8.87 -16.83
CA GLY A 334 20.14 10.22 -16.27
C GLY A 334 20.47 11.38 -17.22
N GLN A 335 21.02 11.11 -18.42
CA GLN A 335 21.36 12.11 -19.44
C GLN A 335 20.39 12.07 -20.64
N ILE A 336 19.39 11.19 -20.59
CA ILE A 336 18.37 11.07 -21.63
C ILE A 336 17.34 12.17 -21.41
N GLU A 337 16.98 12.87 -22.48
CA GLU A 337 16.04 13.98 -22.46
C GLU A 337 14.71 13.63 -23.11
N VAL A 338 13.68 14.41 -22.79
CA VAL A 338 12.36 14.27 -23.44
C VAL A 338 12.50 14.62 -24.92
N GLY A 339 11.98 13.74 -25.78
CA GLY A 339 12.08 13.85 -27.23
C GLY A 339 13.16 13.00 -27.88
N ASP A 340 14.12 12.46 -27.13
CA ASP A 340 15.07 11.45 -27.63
C ASP A 340 14.35 10.19 -28.11
N ILE A 341 14.96 9.48 -29.07
CA ILE A 341 14.46 8.20 -29.57
C ILE A 341 15.29 7.07 -28.98
N LEU A 342 14.70 6.26 -28.12
CA LEU A 342 15.31 5.02 -27.64
C LEU A 342 15.25 3.93 -28.71
N LEU A 343 16.35 3.25 -28.91
CA LEU A 343 16.45 2.07 -29.79
C LEU A 343 16.52 0.83 -28.90
N VAL A 344 15.39 0.13 -28.79
CA VAL A 344 15.28 -1.03 -27.90
C VAL A 344 15.29 -2.30 -28.71
N LYS A 345 16.34 -3.10 -28.55
CA LYS A 345 16.50 -4.38 -29.23
C LYS A 345 15.68 -5.49 -28.57
N PRO A 346 15.44 -6.61 -29.29
CA PRO A 346 14.80 -7.78 -28.68
C PRO A 346 15.50 -8.24 -27.40
N GLY A 347 14.71 -8.51 -26.37
CA GLY A 347 15.18 -8.95 -25.07
C GLY A 347 15.77 -7.84 -24.16
N GLU A 348 15.92 -6.61 -24.64
CA GLU A 348 16.43 -5.50 -23.85
C GLU A 348 15.35 -4.90 -22.96
N LYS A 349 15.78 -4.29 -21.85
CA LYS A 349 14.91 -3.53 -20.96
C LYS A 349 14.69 -2.12 -21.52
N ILE A 350 13.47 -1.63 -21.44
CA ILE A 350 13.10 -0.27 -21.79
C ILE A 350 13.60 0.67 -20.67
N ALA A 351 14.36 1.69 -21.04
CA ALA A 351 15.04 2.55 -20.07
C ALA A 351 14.18 3.72 -19.56
N MET A 352 13.32 4.26 -20.42
CA MET A 352 12.51 5.45 -20.15
C MET A 352 11.06 5.22 -20.61
N ASP A 353 10.12 5.94 -19.96
CA ASP A 353 8.75 6.01 -20.44
C ASP A 353 8.68 6.76 -21.76
N GLY A 354 7.86 6.26 -22.68
CA GLY A 354 7.72 6.90 -23.99
C GLY A 354 6.63 6.30 -24.85
N MET A 355 6.50 6.86 -26.04
CA MET A 355 5.56 6.44 -27.09
C MET A 355 6.30 5.69 -28.18
N VAL A 356 5.82 4.52 -28.58
CA VAL A 356 6.37 3.77 -29.71
C VAL A 356 6.14 4.57 -30.99
N VAL A 357 7.21 4.91 -31.69
CA VAL A 357 7.15 5.63 -32.97
C VAL A 357 7.37 4.72 -34.16
N GLN A 358 8.08 3.59 -33.96
CA GLN A 358 8.30 2.59 -34.99
C GLN A 358 8.53 1.20 -34.38
N GLY A 359 8.02 0.17 -35.05
CA GLY A 359 8.16 -1.24 -34.67
C GLY A 359 6.92 -1.81 -34.01
N THR A 360 6.94 -3.13 -33.89
CA THR A 360 5.88 -3.91 -33.21
C THR A 360 6.55 -5.02 -32.43
N SER A 361 6.21 -5.17 -31.15
CA SER A 361 6.76 -6.21 -30.27
C SER A 361 5.85 -6.49 -29.09
N ALA A 362 5.88 -7.73 -28.60
CA ALA A 362 5.23 -8.12 -27.36
C ALA A 362 6.13 -7.75 -26.17
N VAL A 363 5.70 -6.81 -25.33
CA VAL A 363 6.48 -6.32 -24.20
C VAL A 363 6.02 -6.96 -22.91
N ASN A 364 6.93 -7.58 -22.17
CA ASN A 364 6.67 -8.11 -20.85
C ASN A 364 6.63 -6.96 -19.82
N GLN A 365 5.44 -6.64 -19.34
CA GLN A 365 5.20 -5.57 -18.35
C GLN A 365 5.12 -6.09 -16.90
N ALA A 366 5.30 -7.39 -16.67
CA ALA A 366 5.24 -8.02 -15.35
C ALA A 366 6.05 -7.29 -14.25
N PRO A 367 7.23 -6.71 -14.53
CA PRO A 367 7.99 -5.97 -13.53
C PRO A 367 7.28 -4.74 -12.95
N ILE A 368 6.30 -4.17 -13.67
CA ILE A 368 5.54 -2.97 -13.26
C ILE A 368 4.11 -3.33 -12.92
N THR A 369 3.40 -4.03 -13.81
CA THR A 369 1.98 -4.34 -13.65
C THR A 369 1.74 -5.62 -12.85
N GLY A 370 2.75 -6.49 -12.73
CA GLY A 370 2.61 -7.81 -12.14
C GLY A 370 1.87 -8.83 -13.03
N GLU A 371 1.55 -8.48 -14.28
CA GLU A 371 0.90 -9.37 -15.24
C GLU A 371 1.94 -10.16 -16.06
N SER A 372 1.78 -11.47 -16.10
CA SER A 372 2.74 -12.34 -16.78
C SER A 372 2.54 -12.42 -18.31
N VAL A 373 1.39 -11.94 -18.81
CA VAL A 373 1.08 -11.98 -20.25
C VAL A 373 1.72 -10.78 -20.92
N PRO A 374 2.59 -10.98 -21.93
CA PRO A 374 3.18 -9.86 -22.67
C PRO A 374 2.11 -9.09 -23.45
N VAL A 375 2.25 -7.77 -23.47
CA VAL A 375 1.33 -6.84 -24.14
C VAL A 375 1.91 -6.43 -25.48
N LEU A 376 1.14 -6.58 -26.55
CA LEU A 376 1.54 -6.12 -27.89
C LEU A 376 1.63 -4.58 -27.90
N LYS A 377 2.77 -4.08 -28.34
CA LYS A 377 3.04 -2.65 -28.54
C LYS A 377 3.29 -2.37 -30.00
N GLU A 378 2.54 -1.42 -30.53
CA GLU A 378 2.58 -0.94 -31.91
C GLU A 378 2.82 0.58 -31.92
N THR A 379 3.02 1.14 -33.10
CA THR A 379 3.18 2.60 -33.25
C THR A 379 1.99 3.32 -32.60
N GLY A 380 2.28 4.26 -31.72
CA GLY A 380 1.27 4.99 -30.91
C GLY A 380 0.97 4.35 -29.57
N SER A 381 1.55 3.19 -29.22
CA SER A 381 1.41 2.57 -27.89
C SER A 381 2.36 3.19 -26.87
N GLU A 382 1.92 3.35 -25.63
CA GLU A 382 2.82 3.71 -24.53
C GLU A 382 3.69 2.54 -24.10
N ALA A 383 4.95 2.81 -23.79
CA ALA A 383 5.91 1.87 -23.25
C ALA A 383 6.52 2.41 -21.96
N PHE A 384 6.65 1.55 -20.93
CA PHE A 384 7.06 1.95 -19.58
C PHE A 384 8.50 1.51 -19.28
N ALA A 385 9.23 2.37 -18.59
CA ALA A 385 10.57 2.08 -18.11
C ALA A 385 10.59 0.86 -17.16
N GLY A 386 11.60 -0.01 -17.31
CA GLY A 386 11.72 -1.23 -16.50
C GLY A 386 11.03 -2.46 -17.08
N THR A 387 10.23 -2.33 -18.14
CA THR A 387 9.63 -3.45 -18.89
C THR A 387 10.64 -4.08 -19.84
N ILE A 388 10.38 -5.31 -20.29
CA ILE A 388 11.31 -6.09 -21.11
C ILE A 388 10.71 -6.26 -22.52
N ASN A 389 11.44 -5.79 -23.52
CA ASN A 389 11.05 -5.94 -24.91
C ASN A 389 11.10 -7.42 -25.33
N GLY A 390 10.15 -7.85 -26.14
CA GLY A 390 10.06 -9.21 -26.67
C GLY A 390 10.95 -9.44 -27.90
N GLU A 391 10.36 -9.96 -28.98
CA GLU A 391 11.10 -10.41 -30.16
C GLU A 391 11.31 -9.32 -31.23
N GLY A 392 10.50 -8.25 -31.22
CA GLY A 392 10.62 -7.14 -32.18
C GLY A 392 11.59 -6.06 -31.72
N ALA A 393 12.08 -5.23 -32.63
CA ALA A 393 12.79 -3.99 -32.28
C ALA A 393 11.77 -2.86 -32.17
N LEU A 394 11.95 -1.98 -31.15
CA LEU A 394 11.09 -0.83 -30.90
C LEU A 394 11.93 0.46 -30.93
N GLU A 395 11.42 1.48 -31.60
CA GLU A 395 11.85 2.86 -31.45
C GLU A 395 10.83 3.61 -30.58
N ILE A 396 11.29 4.15 -29.45
CA ILE A 396 10.42 4.77 -28.46
C ILE A 396 10.83 6.22 -28.26
N ARG A 397 9.92 7.17 -28.50
CA ARG A 397 10.15 8.59 -28.21
C ARG A 397 9.92 8.81 -26.72
N VAL A 398 10.94 9.30 -26.03
CA VAL A 398 10.91 9.60 -24.60
C VAL A 398 9.90 10.72 -24.32
N THR A 399 8.97 10.48 -23.40
CA THR A 399 7.93 11.44 -23.01
C THR A 399 8.14 12.01 -21.61
N ARG A 400 8.90 11.35 -20.76
CA ARG A 400 9.11 11.75 -19.37
C ARG A 400 10.60 11.71 -19.01
N ARG A 401 11.03 12.55 -18.06
CA ARG A 401 12.38 12.51 -17.49
C ARG A 401 12.53 11.29 -16.59
N VAL A 402 13.77 10.90 -16.31
CA VAL A 402 14.09 9.74 -15.46
C VAL A 402 13.44 9.84 -14.06
N GLU A 403 13.35 11.05 -13.53
CA GLU A 403 12.75 11.34 -12.23
C GLU A 403 11.23 11.12 -12.22
N ASP A 404 10.57 11.32 -13.36
CA ASP A 404 9.12 11.27 -13.55
C ASP A 404 8.64 9.98 -14.22
N ASN A 405 9.56 9.07 -14.54
CA ASN A 405 9.21 7.75 -15.06
C ASN A 405 8.30 6.98 -14.10
N THR A 406 7.42 6.17 -14.64
CA THR A 406 6.51 5.29 -13.89
C THR A 406 7.25 4.47 -12.82
N LEU A 407 8.40 3.89 -13.18
CA LEU A 407 9.22 3.12 -12.22
C LEU A 407 9.75 4.00 -11.08
N SER A 408 10.24 5.21 -11.35
CA SER A 408 10.73 6.14 -10.32
C SER A 408 9.61 6.58 -9.37
N ARG A 409 8.40 6.78 -9.89
CA ARG A 409 7.21 7.09 -9.09
C ARG A 409 6.80 5.93 -8.20
N ILE A 410 6.79 4.70 -8.72
CA ILE A 410 6.53 3.48 -7.94
C ILE A 410 7.50 3.40 -6.76
N ILE A 411 8.79 3.61 -7.01
CA ILE A 411 9.83 3.57 -5.98
C ILE A 411 9.58 4.64 -4.92
N ARG A 412 9.32 5.90 -5.32
CA ARG A 412 8.99 6.97 -4.38
C ARG A 412 7.77 6.65 -3.54
N MET A 413 6.67 6.18 -4.16
CA MET A 413 5.47 5.81 -3.42
C MET A 413 5.72 4.70 -2.40
N VAL A 414 6.52 3.69 -2.74
CA VAL A 414 6.89 2.63 -1.78
C VAL A 414 7.77 3.18 -0.66
N GLU A 415 8.68 4.12 -0.95
CA GLU A 415 9.50 4.79 0.07
C GLU A 415 8.65 5.70 0.97
N ASP A 416 7.74 6.47 0.41
CA ASP A 416 6.82 7.34 1.14
C ASP A 416 5.81 6.52 1.97
N ALA A 417 5.35 5.39 1.43
CA ALA A 417 4.53 4.44 2.16
C ALA A 417 5.21 3.91 3.42
N GLN A 418 6.52 3.73 3.37
CA GLN A 418 7.30 3.34 4.54
C GLN A 418 7.48 4.48 5.54
N ALA A 419 7.29 5.74 5.12
CA ALA A 419 7.38 6.90 5.99
C ALA A 419 6.16 7.05 6.91
N GLN A 420 4.98 6.67 6.43
CA GLN A 420 3.74 6.80 7.19
C GLN A 420 3.63 5.71 8.25
N LYS A 421 3.60 6.15 9.52
CA LYS A 421 3.46 5.23 10.66
C LYS A 421 2.03 4.70 10.74
N ALA A 422 1.90 3.39 10.83
CA ALA A 422 0.62 2.73 11.04
C ALA A 422 0.06 2.97 12.45
N PRO A 423 -1.27 2.88 12.66
CA PRO A 423 -1.90 2.99 13.97
C PRO A 423 -1.29 2.06 15.01
N SER A 424 -1.07 0.79 14.67
CA SER A 424 -0.40 -0.16 15.57
C SER A 424 1.02 0.30 15.98
N GLN A 425 1.75 0.92 15.09
CA GLN A 425 3.10 1.42 15.38
C GLN A 425 3.06 2.63 16.32
N ARG A 426 2.12 3.56 16.11
CA ARG A 426 1.92 4.71 17.00
C ARG A 426 1.54 4.28 18.42
N PHE A 427 0.64 3.29 18.52
CA PHE A 427 0.28 2.70 19.80
C PHE A 427 1.49 2.13 20.55
N ILE A 428 2.33 1.36 19.86
CA ILE A 428 3.56 0.78 20.43
C ILE A 428 4.54 1.89 20.85
N ASP A 429 4.68 2.94 20.05
CA ASP A 429 5.55 4.09 20.37
C ASP A 429 5.06 4.85 21.62
N ALA A 430 3.74 5.07 21.72
CA ALA A 430 3.12 5.69 22.89
C ALA A 430 3.26 4.79 24.13
N PHE A 431 3.02 3.48 24.01
CA PHE A 431 3.23 2.52 25.08
C PHE A 431 4.66 2.54 25.58
N ALA A 432 5.65 2.45 24.69
CA ALA A 432 7.07 2.45 25.06
C ALA A 432 7.51 3.72 25.80
N LYS A 433 6.91 4.86 25.49
CA LYS A 433 7.19 6.17 26.13
C LYS A 433 6.89 6.16 27.63
N TYR A 434 5.82 5.50 28.06
CA TYR A 434 5.43 5.39 29.48
C TYR A 434 5.98 4.14 30.15
N TYR A 435 6.00 3.04 29.42
CA TYR A 435 6.43 1.74 29.91
C TYR A 435 7.90 1.74 30.35
N THR A 436 8.82 2.27 29.55
CA THR A 436 10.27 2.21 29.85
C THR A 436 10.65 2.97 31.13
N PRO A 437 10.18 4.21 31.40
CA PRO A 437 10.40 4.87 32.68
C PRO A 437 9.76 4.15 33.87
N ALA A 438 8.55 3.61 33.69
CA ALA A 438 7.89 2.85 34.76
C ALA A 438 8.69 1.61 35.16
N VAL A 439 9.21 0.85 34.20
CA VAL A 439 10.08 -0.31 34.44
C VAL A 439 11.33 0.10 35.21
N LEU A 440 11.96 1.21 34.84
CA LEU A 440 13.15 1.70 35.55
C LEU A 440 12.85 2.01 37.03
N LEU A 441 11.71 2.67 37.31
CA LEU A 441 11.26 2.97 38.67
C LEU A 441 10.95 1.68 39.46
N ILE A 442 10.28 0.71 38.85
CA ILE A 442 9.97 -0.57 39.49
C ILE A 442 11.28 -1.35 39.77
N ALA A 443 12.21 -1.40 38.80
CA ALA A 443 13.50 -2.05 39.03
C ALA A 443 14.29 -1.39 40.16
N LEU A 444 14.29 -0.06 40.23
CA LEU A 444 14.88 0.66 41.35
C LEU A 444 14.21 0.28 42.68
N GLY A 445 12.87 0.21 42.71
CA GLY A 445 12.10 -0.24 43.85
C GLY A 445 12.48 -1.67 44.30
N ILE A 446 12.60 -2.61 43.36
CA ILE A 446 13.01 -3.99 43.62
C ILE A 446 14.42 -4.05 44.18
N ALA A 447 15.33 -3.20 43.70
CA ALA A 447 16.71 -3.18 44.22
C ALA A 447 16.80 -2.62 45.65
N VAL A 448 16.00 -1.57 45.97
CA VAL A 448 16.18 -0.73 47.17
C VAL A 448 15.21 -1.11 48.29
N ILE A 449 13.93 -1.33 48.01
CA ILE A 449 12.91 -1.54 49.05
C ILE A 449 13.17 -2.79 49.88
N PRO A 450 13.50 -3.96 49.35
CA PRO A 450 13.77 -5.15 50.17
C PRO A 450 15.00 -4.97 51.07
N ALA A 451 16.03 -4.31 50.58
CA ALA A 451 17.24 -4.05 51.37
C ALA A 451 16.98 -3.04 52.50
N LEU A 452 16.29 -1.94 52.24
CA LEU A 452 16.06 -0.86 53.23
C LEU A 452 14.88 -1.15 54.16
N ALA A 453 13.77 -1.69 53.64
CA ALA A 453 12.54 -1.86 54.41
C ALA A 453 12.40 -3.25 55.05
N LEU A 454 12.99 -4.29 54.44
CA LEU A 454 12.84 -5.66 54.90
C LEU A 454 14.17 -6.29 55.41
N GLY A 455 15.28 -5.51 55.45
CA GLY A 455 16.58 -5.98 55.94
C GLY A 455 17.18 -7.13 55.11
N GLN A 456 16.74 -7.31 53.89
CA GLN A 456 17.21 -8.37 53.01
C GLN A 456 18.60 -8.03 52.40
N PRO A 457 19.45 -9.01 52.06
CA PRO A 457 20.71 -8.76 51.37
C PRO A 457 20.51 -7.98 50.08
N PHE A 458 21.30 -6.93 49.85
CA PHE A 458 21.15 -6.03 48.66
C PHE A 458 21.45 -6.76 47.36
N GLU A 459 22.51 -7.59 47.30
CA GLU A 459 23.03 -8.19 46.07
C GLU A 459 22.02 -9.07 45.32
N PRO A 460 21.26 -10.00 45.93
CA PRO A 460 20.27 -10.82 45.22
C PRO A 460 19.12 -9.98 44.66
N TRP A 461 18.69 -8.92 45.33
CA TRP A 461 17.60 -8.06 44.89
C TRP A 461 18.05 -7.11 43.77
N PHE A 462 19.27 -6.60 43.87
CA PHE A 462 19.90 -5.81 42.82
C PHE A 462 20.07 -6.66 41.55
N TYR A 463 20.52 -7.91 41.67
CA TYR A 463 20.61 -8.84 40.55
C TYR A 463 19.24 -9.09 39.89
N ARG A 464 18.17 -9.30 40.67
CA ARG A 464 16.80 -9.41 40.16
C ARG A 464 16.34 -8.14 39.45
N ALA A 465 16.68 -6.97 39.96
CA ALA A 465 16.37 -5.70 39.31
C ALA A 465 17.08 -5.56 37.96
N LEU A 466 18.36 -5.99 37.86
CA LEU A 466 19.08 -6.00 36.58
C LEU A 466 18.44 -6.94 35.57
N MET A 467 18.05 -8.16 35.99
CA MET A 467 17.31 -9.09 35.13
C MET A 467 16.00 -8.51 34.65
N MET A 468 15.25 -7.82 35.53
CA MET A 468 14.00 -7.16 35.19
C MET A 468 14.22 -6.08 34.15
N LEU A 469 15.24 -5.25 34.25
CA LEU A 469 15.58 -4.23 33.27
C LEU A 469 15.80 -4.84 31.88
N VAL A 470 16.51 -5.95 31.82
CA VAL A 470 16.80 -6.66 30.56
C VAL A 470 15.53 -7.24 29.92
N VAL A 471 14.75 -8.02 30.68
CA VAL A 471 13.53 -8.69 30.17
C VAL A 471 12.47 -7.68 29.75
N SER A 472 12.42 -6.56 30.43
CA SER A 472 11.40 -5.54 30.19
C SER A 472 11.67 -4.70 28.93
N CYS A 473 12.80 -4.90 28.22
CA CYS A 473 13.02 -4.24 26.92
C CYS A 473 11.92 -4.62 25.90
N PRO A 474 11.14 -3.69 25.32
CA PRO A 474 10.09 -4.04 24.39
C PRO A 474 10.60 -4.30 22.96
N CYS A 475 11.82 -4.87 22.78
CA CYS A 475 12.52 -4.98 21.50
C CYS A 475 11.68 -5.71 20.44
N ALA A 476 11.22 -6.92 20.71
CA ALA A 476 10.41 -7.73 19.81
C ALA A 476 9.07 -7.04 19.44
N LEU A 477 8.48 -6.30 20.36
CA LEU A 477 7.23 -5.57 20.17
C LEU A 477 7.42 -4.41 19.19
N VAL A 478 8.47 -3.61 19.39
CA VAL A 478 8.76 -2.42 18.57
C VAL A 478 9.11 -2.78 17.12
N ILE A 479 9.79 -3.91 16.90
CA ILE A 479 10.25 -4.36 15.58
C ILE A 479 9.15 -5.07 14.79
N SER A 480 8.21 -5.71 15.48
CA SER A 480 7.17 -6.55 14.89
C SER A 480 6.38 -5.84 13.78
N THR A 481 5.89 -4.64 14.07
CA THR A 481 5.00 -3.89 13.16
C THR A 481 5.74 -3.39 11.92
N PRO A 482 6.88 -2.68 12.02
CA PRO A 482 7.60 -2.21 10.84
C PRO A 482 8.01 -3.34 9.89
N VAL A 483 8.53 -4.46 10.42
CA VAL A 483 8.95 -5.59 9.58
C VAL A 483 7.77 -6.20 8.83
N SER A 484 6.64 -6.39 9.51
CA SER A 484 5.43 -6.96 8.90
C SER A 484 4.87 -6.03 7.82
N ILE A 485 4.78 -4.75 8.08
CA ILE A 485 4.27 -3.74 7.13
C ILE A 485 5.17 -3.64 5.91
N VAL A 486 6.49 -3.48 6.10
CA VAL A 486 7.45 -3.37 4.99
C VAL A 486 7.45 -4.64 4.14
N SER A 487 7.32 -5.81 4.77
CA SER A 487 7.22 -7.09 4.05
C SER A 487 5.92 -7.19 3.23
N ALA A 488 4.79 -6.75 3.78
CA ALA A 488 3.51 -6.77 3.08
C ALA A 488 3.48 -5.78 1.91
N ILE A 489 3.87 -4.52 2.14
CA ILE A 489 3.92 -3.48 1.09
C ILE A 489 4.90 -3.89 -0.02
N GLY A 490 6.09 -4.39 0.33
CA GLY A 490 7.07 -4.87 -0.64
C GLY A 490 6.57 -6.07 -1.44
N ASN A 491 5.74 -6.93 -0.86
CA ASN A 491 5.11 -8.04 -1.58
C ASN A 491 3.99 -7.53 -2.50
N ALA A 492 3.12 -6.64 -2.03
CA ALA A 492 2.07 -6.01 -2.83
C ALA A 492 2.65 -5.32 -4.07
N ALA A 493 3.70 -4.51 -3.89
CA ALA A 493 4.35 -3.77 -4.98
C ALA A 493 4.92 -4.71 -6.07
N ARG A 494 5.50 -5.86 -5.69
CA ARG A 494 5.96 -6.88 -6.66
C ARG A 494 4.85 -7.50 -7.49
N HIS A 495 3.63 -7.45 -7.01
CA HIS A 495 2.46 -7.99 -7.70
C HIS A 495 1.60 -6.89 -8.34
N GLY A 496 2.19 -5.69 -8.56
CA GLY A 496 1.53 -4.59 -9.24
C GLY A 496 0.48 -3.87 -8.39
N VAL A 497 0.58 -3.93 -7.06
CA VAL A 497 -0.29 -3.19 -6.14
C VAL A 497 0.54 -2.25 -5.29
N LEU A 498 0.28 -0.97 -5.39
CA LEU A 498 0.94 0.07 -4.61
C LEU A 498 0.05 0.49 -3.45
N ILE A 499 0.56 0.44 -2.23
CA ILE A 499 -0.13 0.86 -1.01
C ILE A 499 0.63 2.04 -0.44
N LYS A 500 -0.02 3.20 -0.29
CA LYS A 500 0.62 4.46 0.12
C LYS A 500 1.07 4.54 1.58
N GLY A 501 0.81 3.52 2.39
CA GLY A 501 1.25 3.52 3.78
C GLY A 501 0.81 2.33 4.59
N GLY A 502 1.50 2.12 5.73
CA GLY A 502 1.14 1.08 6.69
C GLY A 502 -0.27 1.29 7.27
N ALA A 503 -0.72 2.53 7.37
CA ALA A 503 -2.06 2.85 7.83
C ALA A 503 -3.12 2.31 6.87
N TYR A 504 -2.92 2.48 5.56
CA TYR A 504 -3.87 1.98 4.55
C TYR A 504 -3.84 0.45 4.44
N LEU A 505 -2.67 -0.17 4.64
CA LEU A 505 -2.57 -1.62 4.76
C LEU A 505 -3.42 -2.16 5.92
N GLU A 506 -3.37 -1.52 7.08
CA GLU A 506 -4.15 -1.91 8.26
C GLU A 506 -5.65 -1.64 8.05
N ARG A 507 -6.01 -0.46 7.52
CA ARG A 507 -7.41 -0.11 7.19
C ARG A 507 -8.01 -1.08 6.19
N LEU A 508 -7.28 -1.42 5.12
CA LEU A 508 -7.74 -2.37 4.11
C LEU A 508 -7.97 -3.78 4.68
N GLY A 509 -7.19 -4.19 5.66
CA GLY A 509 -7.40 -5.44 6.39
C GLY A 509 -8.68 -5.45 7.23
N ALA A 510 -9.21 -4.30 7.60
CA ALA A 510 -10.45 -4.13 8.36
C ALA A 510 -11.69 -3.93 7.48
N VAL A 511 -11.54 -3.74 6.15
CA VAL A 511 -12.65 -3.50 5.24
C VAL A 511 -13.65 -4.64 5.25
N GLU A 512 -14.93 -4.28 5.38
CA GLU A 512 -16.09 -5.19 5.39
C GLU A 512 -16.98 -5.04 4.15
N ALA A 513 -17.02 -3.86 3.54
CA ALA A 513 -17.77 -3.59 2.31
C ALA A 513 -16.90 -2.89 1.27
N VAL A 514 -17.20 -3.11 -0.02
CA VAL A 514 -16.53 -2.49 -1.15
C VAL A 514 -17.55 -1.86 -2.08
N ALA A 515 -17.40 -0.57 -2.32
CA ALA A 515 -18.12 0.16 -3.35
C ALA A 515 -17.27 0.19 -4.63
N PHE A 516 -17.91 -0.03 -5.77
CA PHE A 516 -17.27 -0.01 -7.08
C PHE A 516 -17.92 1.05 -7.94
N ASP A 517 -17.12 1.86 -8.59
CA ASP A 517 -17.60 2.54 -9.78
C ASP A 517 -17.88 1.53 -10.90
N LYS A 518 -18.81 1.85 -11.81
CA LYS A 518 -19.09 1.00 -12.96
C LYS A 518 -18.06 1.22 -14.06
N THR A 519 -18.00 2.44 -14.58
CA THR A 519 -17.30 2.78 -15.84
C THR A 519 -15.79 2.84 -15.63
N GLY A 520 -15.02 2.11 -16.47
CA GLY A 520 -13.56 2.05 -16.31
C GLY A 520 -13.07 1.19 -15.12
N THR A 521 -13.97 0.73 -14.25
CA THR A 521 -13.67 -0.11 -13.08
C THR A 521 -14.18 -1.53 -13.27
N LEU A 522 -15.48 -1.75 -13.17
CA LEU A 522 -16.11 -3.06 -13.46
C LEU A 522 -16.20 -3.34 -14.96
N THR A 523 -16.23 -2.30 -15.76
CA THR A 523 -16.22 -2.33 -17.21
C THR A 523 -14.87 -1.84 -17.76
N ALA A 524 -14.64 -2.06 -19.06
CA ALA A 524 -13.38 -1.66 -19.71
C ALA A 524 -13.20 -0.14 -19.86
N GLY A 525 -14.28 0.64 -19.73
CA GLY A 525 -14.26 2.08 -19.91
C GLY A 525 -14.20 2.51 -21.38
N VAL A 526 -14.34 1.54 -22.29
CA VAL A 526 -14.30 1.76 -23.73
C VAL A 526 -15.60 1.24 -24.33
N PRO A 527 -16.65 2.07 -24.46
CA PRO A 527 -17.91 1.65 -25.05
C PRO A 527 -17.69 1.11 -26.47
N GLU A 528 -18.38 0.04 -26.81
CA GLU A 528 -18.46 -0.48 -28.17
C GLU A 528 -19.88 -0.45 -28.69
N VAL A 529 -20.05 -0.18 -30.02
CA VAL A 529 -21.36 -0.26 -30.67
C VAL A 529 -21.74 -1.72 -30.80
N THR A 530 -22.71 -2.15 -29.98
CA THR A 530 -23.25 -3.51 -29.97
C THR A 530 -24.22 -3.76 -31.12
N GLU A 531 -25.12 -2.80 -31.41
CA GLU A 531 -26.08 -2.86 -32.49
C GLU A 531 -26.16 -1.53 -33.23
N CYS A 532 -26.32 -1.62 -34.54
CA CYS A 532 -26.62 -0.50 -35.43
C CYS A 532 -27.84 -0.90 -36.22
N ILE A 533 -28.95 -0.21 -36.03
CA ILE A 533 -30.25 -0.52 -36.62
C ILE A 533 -30.62 0.63 -37.57
N PRO A 534 -30.40 0.45 -38.88
CA PRO A 534 -30.85 1.40 -39.89
C PRO A 534 -32.38 1.42 -40.00
N LEU A 535 -32.96 2.57 -40.24
CA LEU A 535 -34.40 2.81 -40.37
C LEU A 535 -34.74 3.29 -41.78
N GLY A 536 -35.99 3.15 -42.17
CA GLY A 536 -36.50 3.69 -43.42
C GLY A 536 -35.86 3.11 -44.70
N GLY A 537 -35.38 1.82 -44.64
CA GLY A 537 -34.77 1.15 -45.82
C GLY A 537 -33.33 1.57 -46.12
N ARG A 538 -32.67 2.29 -45.21
CA ARG A 538 -31.27 2.72 -45.35
C ARG A 538 -30.31 1.56 -45.04
N THR A 539 -29.06 1.67 -45.45
CA THR A 539 -28.04 0.66 -45.18
C THR A 539 -27.24 1.04 -43.93
N ALA A 540 -26.63 0.02 -43.29
CA ALA A 540 -25.74 0.27 -42.15
C ALA A 540 -24.53 1.12 -42.56
N GLU A 541 -24.03 0.95 -43.77
CA GLU A 541 -22.92 1.73 -44.30
C GLU A 541 -23.26 3.22 -44.42
N GLU A 542 -24.45 3.57 -44.96
CA GLU A 542 -24.90 4.95 -45.06
C GLU A 542 -25.01 5.63 -43.69
N VAL A 543 -25.66 4.98 -42.74
CA VAL A 543 -25.86 5.59 -41.40
C VAL A 543 -24.54 5.67 -40.61
N LEU A 544 -23.63 4.70 -40.76
CA LEU A 544 -22.29 4.74 -40.17
C LEU A 544 -21.41 5.82 -40.79
N THR A 545 -21.52 6.04 -42.14
CA THR A 545 -20.81 7.11 -42.84
C THR A 545 -21.16 8.48 -42.23
N ILE A 546 -22.45 8.75 -42.02
CA ILE A 546 -22.94 10.02 -41.51
C ILE A 546 -22.63 10.15 -39.99
N ALA A 547 -23.02 9.14 -39.20
CA ALA A 547 -22.81 9.18 -37.77
C ALA A 547 -21.32 9.25 -37.43
N GLY A 548 -20.49 8.46 -38.12
CA GLY A 548 -19.02 8.47 -37.95
C GLY A 548 -18.40 9.82 -38.32
N GLY A 549 -18.90 10.47 -39.38
CA GLY A 549 -18.47 11.80 -39.79
C GLY A 549 -18.79 12.86 -38.71
N ILE A 550 -19.99 12.84 -38.15
CA ILE A 550 -20.38 13.76 -37.07
C ILE A 550 -19.59 13.51 -35.81
N GLU A 551 -19.51 12.26 -35.36
CA GLU A 551 -18.91 11.89 -34.11
C GLU A 551 -17.37 11.92 -34.16
N ALA A 552 -16.73 11.94 -35.33
CA ALA A 552 -15.30 12.18 -35.47
C ALA A 552 -14.83 13.55 -34.94
N ARG A 553 -15.77 14.51 -34.78
CA ARG A 553 -15.51 15.82 -34.16
C ARG A 553 -16.04 15.92 -32.73
N SER A 554 -16.68 14.87 -32.23
CA SER A 554 -17.19 14.77 -30.88
C SER A 554 -16.15 14.13 -29.98
N GLY A 555 -15.96 14.64 -28.74
CA GLY A 555 -15.16 14.00 -27.72
C GLY A 555 -15.96 13.06 -26.80
N HIS A 556 -17.19 12.68 -27.22
CA HIS A 556 -18.03 11.82 -26.41
C HIS A 556 -17.66 10.33 -26.57
N PRO A 557 -17.50 9.54 -25.48
CA PRO A 557 -17.06 8.14 -25.56
C PRO A 557 -17.89 7.24 -26.46
N VAL A 558 -19.23 7.43 -26.51
CA VAL A 558 -20.12 6.69 -27.39
C VAL A 558 -19.94 7.12 -28.84
N GLY A 559 -19.66 8.40 -29.10
CA GLY A 559 -19.30 8.90 -30.42
C GLY A 559 -18.03 8.27 -30.94
N GLU A 560 -17.00 8.20 -30.12
CA GLU A 560 -15.75 7.49 -30.46
C GLU A 560 -15.98 6.01 -30.78
N ALA A 561 -16.92 5.35 -30.08
CA ALA A 561 -17.30 3.97 -30.37
C ALA A 561 -17.88 3.81 -31.79
N ILE A 562 -18.71 4.77 -32.23
CA ILE A 562 -19.27 4.80 -33.60
C ILE A 562 -18.15 4.98 -34.62
N VAL A 563 -17.22 5.91 -34.37
CA VAL A 563 -16.07 6.12 -35.26
C VAL A 563 -15.16 4.89 -35.33
N ARG A 564 -14.91 4.22 -34.19
CA ARG A 564 -14.14 2.96 -34.19
C ARG A 564 -14.81 1.87 -34.99
N LYS A 565 -16.15 1.72 -34.86
CA LYS A 565 -16.93 0.75 -35.65
C LYS A 565 -16.84 1.07 -37.14
N ALA A 566 -17.04 2.31 -37.56
CA ALA A 566 -16.91 2.71 -38.95
C ALA A 566 -15.54 2.41 -39.54
N LYS A 567 -14.45 2.71 -38.80
CA LYS A 567 -13.08 2.40 -39.21
C LYS A 567 -12.81 0.90 -39.32
N ARG A 568 -13.32 0.10 -38.37
CA ARG A 568 -13.17 -1.37 -38.34
C ARG A 568 -13.89 -2.03 -39.50
N GLU A 569 -15.03 -1.50 -39.92
CA GLU A 569 -15.80 -1.99 -41.06
C GLU A 569 -15.33 -1.38 -42.41
N GLY A 570 -14.33 -0.49 -42.38
CA GLY A 570 -13.80 0.14 -43.60
C GLY A 570 -14.72 1.15 -44.22
N VAL A 571 -15.70 1.65 -43.45
CA VAL A 571 -16.71 2.63 -43.92
C VAL A 571 -16.08 4.02 -43.96
N PRO A 572 -16.15 4.77 -45.10
CA PRO A 572 -15.65 6.12 -45.20
C PRO A 572 -16.48 7.07 -44.32
N LEU A 573 -15.81 8.02 -43.68
CA LEU A 573 -16.52 9.05 -42.87
C LEU A 573 -17.02 10.18 -43.77
N ALA A 574 -18.24 10.64 -43.55
CA ALA A 574 -18.82 11.80 -44.31
C ALA A 574 -18.05 13.08 -44.01
N ASP A 575 -17.91 13.92 -45.02
CA ASP A 575 -17.43 15.29 -44.81
C ASP A 575 -18.56 16.15 -44.23
N ILE A 576 -18.27 16.85 -43.13
CA ILE A 576 -19.27 17.58 -42.34
C ILE A 576 -18.95 19.08 -42.24
N ALA A 577 -20.01 19.88 -42.26
CA ALA A 577 -19.96 21.30 -42.00
C ALA A 577 -20.81 21.64 -40.76
N ASP A 578 -20.59 22.82 -40.19
CA ASP A 578 -21.39 23.41 -39.10
C ASP A 578 -21.64 22.48 -37.92
N PHE A 579 -20.57 21.77 -37.48
CA PHE A 579 -20.63 20.90 -36.30
C PHE A 579 -20.90 21.71 -35.02
N ALA A 580 -21.87 21.28 -34.23
CA ALA A 580 -22.15 21.82 -32.92
C ALA A 580 -22.48 20.68 -31.91
N ALA A 581 -21.73 20.58 -30.85
CA ALA A 581 -22.08 19.74 -29.72
C ALA A 581 -23.17 20.41 -28.89
N VAL A 582 -24.16 19.60 -28.46
CA VAL A 582 -25.25 20.04 -27.57
C VAL A 582 -25.04 19.33 -26.22
N PRO A 583 -24.53 20.03 -25.19
CA PRO A 583 -24.17 19.41 -23.91
C PRO A 583 -25.31 18.60 -23.29
N GLY A 584 -25.03 17.34 -22.90
CA GLY A 584 -25.95 16.40 -22.27
C GLY A 584 -27.05 15.86 -23.22
N ARG A 585 -27.01 16.11 -24.54
CA ARG A 585 -28.03 15.72 -25.52
C ARG A 585 -27.47 14.98 -26.72
N GLY A 586 -26.40 15.50 -27.33
CA GLY A 586 -25.78 14.91 -28.51
C GLY A 586 -25.03 15.93 -29.34
N ALA A 587 -25.06 15.77 -30.68
CA ALA A 587 -24.41 16.66 -31.64
C ALA A 587 -25.29 16.86 -32.87
N LYS A 588 -25.06 17.98 -33.58
CA LYS A 588 -25.67 18.28 -34.88
C LYS A 588 -24.62 18.75 -35.88
N ALA A 589 -24.82 18.43 -37.15
CA ALA A 589 -23.93 18.86 -38.21
C ALA A 589 -24.65 18.85 -39.58
N GLN A 590 -24.12 19.60 -40.55
CA GLN A 590 -24.56 19.51 -41.94
C GLN A 590 -23.74 18.46 -42.69
N VAL A 591 -24.44 17.55 -43.36
CA VAL A 591 -23.89 16.55 -44.25
C VAL A 591 -24.58 16.61 -45.59
N GLY A 592 -23.84 16.87 -46.66
CA GLY A 592 -24.41 16.99 -48.00
C GLY A 592 -25.49 18.05 -48.13
N GLY A 593 -25.48 19.13 -47.32
CA GLY A 593 -26.47 20.21 -47.30
C GLY A 593 -27.69 19.93 -46.43
N SER A 594 -27.83 18.76 -45.83
CA SER A 594 -28.90 18.38 -44.89
C SER A 594 -28.41 18.44 -43.45
N LEU A 595 -29.27 18.97 -42.56
CA LEU A 595 -28.94 19.04 -41.12
C LEU A 595 -29.30 17.71 -40.42
N PHE A 596 -28.29 17.08 -39.85
CA PHE A 596 -28.41 15.83 -39.06
C PHE A 596 -28.22 16.09 -37.57
N PHE A 597 -28.90 15.27 -36.78
CA PHE A 597 -28.82 15.23 -35.34
C PHE A 597 -28.42 13.80 -34.91
N ILE A 598 -27.53 13.69 -33.93
CA ILE A 598 -27.22 12.41 -33.29
C ILE A 598 -27.20 12.61 -31.78
N GLY A 599 -27.98 11.83 -31.03
CA GLY A 599 -28.06 12.02 -29.58
C GLY A 599 -29.10 11.16 -28.90
N SER A 600 -29.43 11.51 -27.63
CA SER A 600 -30.36 10.74 -26.82
C SER A 600 -31.78 10.68 -27.39
N PRO A 601 -32.54 9.58 -27.23
CA PRO A 601 -33.93 9.49 -27.63
C PRO A 601 -34.81 10.60 -27.03
N ARG A 602 -34.51 11.03 -25.81
CA ARG A 602 -35.21 12.14 -25.13
C ARG A 602 -35.09 13.45 -25.89
N TRP A 603 -33.91 13.75 -26.43
CA TRP A 603 -33.68 14.96 -27.21
C TRP A 603 -34.53 14.98 -28.46
N PHE A 604 -34.65 13.85 -29.16
CA PHE A 604 -35.48 13.74 -30.36
C PHE A 604 -36.97 14.00 -30.05
N VAL A 605 -37.49 13.43 -28.95
CA VAL A 605 -38.92 13.58 -28.60
C VAL A 605 -39.21 14.94 -28.00
N GLN A 606 -38.45 15.42 -27.05
CA GLN A 606 -38.81 16.60 -26.24
C GLN A 606 -38.53 17.93 -26.90
N GLU A 607 -37.48 17.99 -27.73
CA GLU A 607 -37.03 19.28 -28.30
C GLU A 607 -37.07 19.32 -29.81
N LEU A 608 -36.78 18.24 -30.49
CA LEU A 608 -36.92 18.18 -31.96
C LEU A 608 -38.33 17.82 -32.36
N GLY A 609 -39.20 17.36 -31.44
CA GLY A 609 -40.62 17.06 -31.70
C GLY A 609 -40.81 15.83 -32.58
N ILE A 610 -39.80 14.97 -32.71
CA ILE A 610 -39.84 13.77 -33.55
C ILE A 610 -40.42 12.62 -32.74
N SER A 611 -41.55 12.06 -33.21
CA SER A 611 -42.16 10.89 -32.57
C SER A 611 -41.30 9.64 -32.77
N LEU A 612 -40.94 8.99 -31.66
CA LEU A 612 -40.26 7.69 -31.62
C LEU A 612 -41.21 6.57 -31.14
N GLU A 613 -42.55 6.76 -31.18
CA GLU A 613 -43.51 5.79 -30.66
C GLU A 613 -43.40 4.43 -31.34
N SER A 614 -43.20 4.39 -32.67
CA SER A 614 -42.99 3.13 -33.39
C SER A 614 -41.70 2.40 -33.03
N LEU A 615 -40.72 3.10 -32.40
CA LEU A 615 -39.40 2.57 -32.00
C LEU A 615 -39.30 2.26 -30.50
N GLN A 616 -40.36 2.62 -29.72
CA GLN A 616 -40.29 2.43 -28.25
C GLN A 616 -40.01 1.00 -27.80
N GLY A 617 -40.58 0.01 -28.52
CA GLY A 617 -40.33 -1.39 -28.23
C GLY A 617 -38.83 -1.75 -28.42
N GLU A 618 -38.21 -1.24 -29.47
CA GLU A 618 -36.81 -1.51 -29.79
C GLU A 618 -35.85 -0.71 -28.85
N LEU A 619 -36.15 0.55 -28.61
CA LEU A 619 -35.41 1.36 -27.65
C LEU A 619 -35.45 0.72 -26.26
N GLY A 620 -36.67 0.33 -25.81
CA GLY A 620 -36.81 -0.36 -24.49
C GLY A 620 -36.08 -1.70 -24.43
N ARG A 621 -36.06 -2.47 -25.54
CA ARG A 621 -35.28 -3.73 -25.63
C ARG A 621 -33.78 -3.47 -25.45
N LEU A 622 -33.25 -2.51 -26.19
CA LEU A 622 -31.82 -2.16 -26.15
C LEU A 622 -31.40 -1.60 -24.79
N GLU A 623 -32.23 -0.71 -24.22
CA GLU A 623 -31.96 -0.15 -22.89
C GLU A 623 -32.06 -1.22 -21.78
N SER A 624 -33.01 -2.14 -21.88
CA SER A 624 -33.14 -3.26 -20.91
C SER A 624 -31.97 -4.24 -20.97
N GLN A 625 -31.23 -4.30 -22.08
CA GLN A 625 -30.00 -5.07 -22.21
C GLN A 625 -28.76 -4.36 -21.65
N GLY A 626 -28.92 -3.12 -21.17
CA GLY A 626 -27.85 -2.32 -20.58
C GLY A 626 -27.08 -1.47 -21.58
N ASN A 627 -27.66 -1.21 -22.78
CA ASN A 627 -27.01 -0.35 -23.75
C ASN A 627 -27.37 1.12 -23.54
N THR A 628 -26.43 1.99 -23.84
CA THR A 628 -26.69 3.42 -24.09
C THR A 628 -27.16 3.57 -25.52
N VAL A 629 -28.34 4.15 -25.71
CA VAL A 629 -28.95 4.27 -27.02
C VAL A 629 -28.84 5.70 -27.54
N MET A 630 -28.38 5.85 -28.80
CA MET A 630 -28.34 7.10 -29.55
C MET A 630 -29.17 6.95 -30.83
N VAL A 631 -29.87 8.03 -31.22
CA VAL A 631 -30.62 8.11 -32.47
C VAL A 631 -29.91 9.06 -33.38
N LEU A 632 -29.74 8.67 -34.66
CA LEU A 632 -29.35 9.51 -35.77
C LEU A 632 -30.58 9.85 -36.57
N GLY A 633 -30.75 11.11 -37.01
CA GLY A 633 -31.86 11.52 -37.89
C GLY A 633 -31.75 12.95 -38.35
N THR A 634 -32.75 13.36 -39.14
CA THR A 634 -32.95 14.76 -39.52
C THR A 634 -34.04 15.40 -38.66
N ALA A 635 -34.44 16.61 -38.91
CA ALA A 635 -35.60 17.25 -38.25
C ALA A 635 -36.95 16.61 -38.62
N GLU A 636 -37.01 15.75 -39.60
CA GLU A 636 -38.25 15.16 -40.13
C GLU A 636 -38.43 13.70 -39.68
N GLU A 637 -37.33 12.90 -39.64
CA GLU A 637 -37.40 11.49 -39.36
C GLU A 637 -36.12 10.92 -38.74
N PRO A 638 -36.22 9.83 -37.94
CA PRO A 638 -35.08 9.08 -37.45
C PRO A 638 -34.53 8.18 -38.57
N TRP A 639 -33.18 8.11 -38.67
CA TRP A 639 -32.46 7.34 -39.69
C TRP A 639 -31.82 6.07 -39.17
N ALA A 640 -31.38 6.08 -37.93
CA ALA A 640 -30.81 4.90 -37.30
C ALA A 640 -30.86 4.97 -35.78
N ILE A 641 -30.77 3.79 -35.14
CA ILE A 641 -30.52 3.62 -33.72
C ILE A 641 -29.14 2.98 -33.58
N PHE A 642 -28.31 3.59 -32.73
CA PHE A 642 -27.02 3.02 -32.29
C PHE A 642 -27.15 2.63 -30.85
N ALA A 643 -26.86 1.36 -30.53
CA ALA A 643 -26.72 0.86 -29.18
C ALA A 643 -25.25 0.67 -28.87
N ALA A 644 -24.80 1.23 -27.77
CA ALA A 644 -23.44 1.04 -27.32
C ALA A 644 -23.41 0.58 -25.86
N SER A 645 -22.56 -0.36 -25.53
CA SER A 645 -22.36 -0.77 -24.16
C SER A 645 -20.87 -0.79 -23.83
N ASP A 646 -20.59 -0.50 -22.56
CA ASP A 646 -19.28 -0.67 -21.99
C ASP A 646 -19.17 -2.10 -21.46
N GLU A 647 -18.32 -2.91 -22.07
CA GLU A 647 -18.22 -4.32 -21.75
C GLU A 647 -17.62 -4.54 -20.36
N LEU A 648 -18.19 -5.52 -19.65
CA LEU A 648 -17.62 -5.98 -18.37
C LEU A 648 -16.22 -6.53 -18.59
N ARG A 649 -15.28 -6.16 -17.72
CA ARG A 649 -13.97 -6.80 -17.74
C ARG A 649 -14.12 -8.32 -17.49
N PRO A 650 -13.38 -9.16 -18.21
CA PRO A 650 -13.53 -10.62 -18.14
C PRO A 650 -13.39 -11.18 -16.71
N ASN A 651 -12.60 -10.52 -15.87
CA ASN A 651 -12.31 -10.95 -14.51
C ASN A 651 -13.20 -10.31 -13.43
N SER A 652 -14.11 -9.37 -13.76
CA SER A 652 -14.92 -8.63 -12.78
C SER A 652 -15.79 -9.57 -11.91
N ARG A 653 -16.49 -10.52 -12.52
CA ARG A 653 -17.31 -11.49 -11.79
C ARG A 653 -16.47 -12.36 -10.86
N THR A 654 -15.38 -12.92 -11.37
CA THR A 654 -14.48 -13.77 -10.58
C THR A 654 -13.83 -13.00 -9.44
N ALA A 655 -13.46 -11.73 -9.67
CA ALA A 655 -12.91 -10.87 -8.63
C ALA A 655 -13.91 -10.61 -7.49
N LEU A 656 -15.19 -10.40 -7.80
CA LEU A 656 -16.24 -10.24 -6.80
C LEU A 656 -16.46 -11.53 -5.99
N GLU A 657 -16.41 -12.70 -6.63
CA GLU A 657 -16.48 -14.01 -5.96
C GLU A 657 -15.27 -14.20 -5.02
N GLN A 658 -14.06 -13.86 -5.48
CA GLN A 658 -12.84 -13.92 -4.67
C GLN A 658 -12.86 -12.95 -3.49
N LEU A 659 -13.44 -11.74 -3.64
CA LEU A 659 -13.62 -10.79 -2.56
C LEU A 659 -14.59 -11.32 -1.49
N ARG A 660 -15.69 -11.94 -1.90
CA ARG A 660 -16.61 -12.62 -0.96
C ARG A 660 -15.90 -13.76 -0.21
N ALA A 661 -15.11 -14.57 -0.92
CA ALA A 661 -14.27 -15.60 -0.31
C ALA A 661 -13.19 -15.04 0.62
N ALA A 662 -12.67 -13.86 0.31
CA ALA A 662 -11.76 -13.13 1.19
C ALA A 662 -12.45 -12.56 2.43
N GLY A 663 -13.80 -12.61 2.53
CA GLY A 663 -14.59 -12.20 3.69
C GLY A 663 -15.12 -10.76 3.59
N ILE A 664 -15.26 -10.20 2.40
CA ILE A 664 -16.02 -8.98 2.15
C ILE A 664 -17.51 -9.35 2.21
N ARG A 665 -18.27 -8.66 3.08
CA ARG A 665 -19.69 -8.94 3.33
C ARG A 665 -20.58 -8.35 2.25
N GLN A 666 -20.25 -7.14 1.79
CA GLN A 666 -21.06 -6.38 0.84
C GLN A 666 -20.21 -5.83 -0.29
N ALA A 667 -20.68 -6.03 -1.52
CA ALA A 667 -20.18 -5.37 -2.72
C ALA A 667 -21.32 -4.57 -3.35
N VAL A 668 -21.08 -3.29 -3.64
CA VAL A 668 -22.12 -2.37 -4.17
C VAL A 668 -21.56 -1.65 -5.38
N MET A 669 -22.27 -1.67 -6.49
CA MET A 669 -21.96 -0.88 -7.67
C MET A 669 -22.61 0.51 -7.56
N LEU A 670 -21.84 1.57 -7.76
CA LEU A 670 -22.27 2.96 -7.82
C LEU A 670 -22.19 3.43 -9.28
N THR A 671 -23.27 3.93 -9.84
CA THR A 671 -23.26 4.37 -11.24
C THR A 671 -24.18 5.57 -11.48
N GLY A 672 -23.79 6.43 -12.41
CA GLY A 672 -24.67 7.50 -12.94
C GLY A 672 -25.68 7.02 -13.98
N ASP A 673 -25.61 5.76 -14.41
CA ASP A 673 -26.53 5.19 -15.38
C ASP A 673 -27.96 5.08 -14.83
N ASN A 674 -28.90 4.93 -15.75
CA ASN A 674 -30.28 4.64 -15.40
C ASN A 674 -30.42 3.29 -14.72
N ARG A 675 -31.53 3.10 -14.00
CA ARG A 675 -31.80 1.92 -13.21
C ARG A 675 -31.79 0.62 -14.04
N GLY A 676 -32.33 0.63 -15.27
CA GLY A 676 -32.38 -0.56 -16.13
C GLY A 676 -30.98 -1.06 -16.53
N THR A 677 -30.12 -0.14 -16.95
CA THR A 677 -28.71 -0.45 -17.27
C THR A 677 -27.95 -0.96 -16.04
N ALA A 678 -28.15 -0.33 -14.88
CA ALA A 678 -27.53 -0.74 -13.63
C ALA A 678 -27.95 -2.15 -13.21
N GLU A 679 -29.24 -2.46 -13.30
CA GLU A 679 -29.81 -3.77 -12.96
C GLU A 679 -29.29 -4.88 -13.90
N ALA A 680 -29.27 -4.60 -15.21
CA ALA A 680 -28.73 -5.53 -16.20
C ALA A 680 -27.24 -5.85 -15.93
N THR A 681 -26.45 -4.82 -15.60
CA THR A 681 -25.03 -4.96 -15.27
C THR A 681 -24.84 -5.73 -13.97
N ALA A 682 -25.59 -5.39 -12.93
CA ALA A 682 -25.53 -6.08 -11.63
C ALA A 682 -25.90 -7.57 -11.74
N SER A 683 -26.89 -7.89 -12.58
CA SER A 683 -27.29 -9.29 -12.85
C SER A 683 -26.17 -10.08 -13.54
N LYS A 684 -25.47 -9.50 -14.52
CA LYS A 684 -24.31 -10.11 -15.20
C LYS A 684 -23.14 -10.36 -14.23
N LEU A 685 -23.00 -9.53 -13.19
CA LEU A 685 -22.00 -9.63 -12.12
C LEU A 685 -22.37 -10.60 -10.99
N GLY A 686 -23.45 -11.36 -11.14
CA GLY A 686 -23.89 -12.33 -10.13
C GLY A 686 -24.80 -11.72 -9.05
N GLY A 687 -25.56 -10.68 -9.39
CA GLY A 687 -26.57 -10.07 -8.52
C GLY A 687 -25.96 -9.24 -7.39
N ILE A 688 -24.97 -8.42 -7.66
CA ILE A 688 -24.45 -7.47 -6.67
C ILE A 688 -25.46 -6.35 -6.42
N ALA A 689 -25.44 -5.77 -5.22
CA ALA A 689 -26.21 -4.57 -4.94
C ALA A 689 -25.76 -3.39 -5.81
N TYR A 690 -26.67 -2.51 -6.17
CA TYR A 690 -26.34 -1.33 -6.97
C TYR A 690 -27.12 -0.09 -6.52
N ARG A 691 -26.55 1.09 -6.81
CA ARG A 691 -27.17 2.40 -6.73
C ARG A 691 -26.98 3.09 -8.07
N ALA A 692 -28.09 3.50 -8.67
CA ALA A 692 -28.15 4.08 -10.02
C ALA A 692 -28.49 5.56 -9.97
N GLU A 693 -28.32 6.24 -11.10
CA GLU A 693 -28.65 7.65 -11.32
C GLU A 693 -27.93 8.63 -10.36
N LEU A 694 -26.71 8.25 -9.94
CA LEU A 694 -25.92 9.02 -8.99
C LEU A 694 -25.10 10.12 -9.69
N LEU A 695 -25.22 11.33 -9.19
CA LEU A 695 -24.25 12.40 -9.47
C LEU A 695 -22.96 12.17 -8.66
N PRO A 696 -21.84 12.82 -9.01
CA PRO A 696 -20.60 12.66 -8.25
C PRO A 696 -20.73 12.92 -6.75
N GLN A 697 -21.57 13.89 -6.35
CA GLN A 697 -21.85 14.20 -4.95
C GLN A 697 -22.68 13.09 -4.26
N ASP A 698 -23.59 12.45 -5.01
CA ASP A 698 -24.40 11.36 -4.48
C ASP A 698 -23.57 10.11 -4.24
N LYS A 699 -22.53 9.88 -5.05
CA LYS A 699 -21.54 8.81 -4.80
C LYS A 699 -20.84 9.01 -3.46
N VAL A 700 -20.45 10.23 -3.11
CA VAL A 700 -19.85 10.57 -1.81
C VAL A 700 -20.81 10.25 -0.67
N THR A 701 -22.09 10.64 -0.82
CA THR A 701 -23.14 10.36 0.17
C THR A 701 -23.36 8.85 0.31
N ALA A 702 -23.40 8.12 -0.80
CA ALA A 702 -23.56 6.65 -0.82
C ALA A 702 -22.40 5.95 -0.08
N VAL A 703 -21.15 6.41 -0.27
CA VAL A 703 -19.98 5.87 0.44
C VAL A 703 -20.08 6.14 1.95
N ARG A 704 -20.51 7.35 2.36
CA ARG A 704 -20.71 7.68 3.80
C ARG A 704 -21.78 6.82 4.44
N GLU A 705 -22.90 6.59 3.75
CA GLU A 705 -23.96 5.70 4.23
C GLU A 705 -23.46 4.28 4.41
N LEU A 706 -22.72 3.73 3.43
CA LEU A 706 -22.08 2.43 3.54
C LEU A 706 -21.08 2.36 4.71
N MET A 707 -20.34 3.45 4.97
CA MET A 707 -19.44 3.53 6.13
C MET A 707 -20.22 3.52 7.46
N ASN A 708 -21.37 4.17 7.52
CA ASN A 708 -22.24 4.14 8.71
C ASN A 708 -22.83 2.74 8.95
N GLU A 709 -23.16 1.99 7.89
CA GLU A 709 -23.71 0.65 7.97
C GLU A 709 -22.67 -0.45 8.27
N HIS A 710 -21.47 -0.33 7.67
CA HIS A 710 -20.45 -1.39 7.67
C HIS A 710 -19.14 -1.00 8.37
N GLY A 711 -19.00 0.24 8.84
CA GLY A 711 -17.79 0.75 9.48
C GLY A 711 -16.65 1.05 8.50
N HIS A 712 -16.00 0.02 7.97
CA HIS A 712 -14.86 0.19 7.07
C HIS A 712 -15.22 -0.18 5.63
N VAL A 713 -15.17 0.80 4.73
CA VAL A 713 -15.54 0.67 3.31
C VAL A 713 -14.35 1.04 2.42
N ALA A 714 -14.08 0.20 1.41
CA ALA A 714 -13.20 0.58 0.31
C ALA A 714 -14.03 1.10 -0.87
N MET A 715 -13.58 2.15 -1.54
CA MET A 715 -14.11 2.60 -2.82
C MET A 715 -13.10 2.30 -3.92
N VAL A 716 -13.57 1.68 -5.01
CA VAL A 716 -12.75 1.35 -6.19
C VAL A 716 -13.26 2.15 -7.37
N GLY A 717 -12.39 2.91 -8.02
CA GLY A 717 -12.72 3.77 -9.14
C GLY A 717 -11.52 4.00 -10.07
N ASP A 718 -11.72 4.80 -11.13
CA ASP A 718 -10.67 5.18 -12.08
C ASP A 718 -9.81 6.36 -11.61
N GLY A 719 -10.22 7.05 -10.55
CA GLY A 719 -9.50 8.19 -9.96
C GLY A 719 -9.70 9.53 -10.66
N VAL A 720 -10.50 9.60 -11.72
CA VAL A 720 -10.75 10.84 -12.44
C VAL A 720 -12.07 11.48 -11.98
N ASN A 721 -13.18 10.78 -12.17
CA ASN A 721 -14.50 11.27 -11.79
C ASN A 721 -14.88 10.97 -10.33
N ASP A 722 -14.28 9.96 -9.77
CA ASP A 722 -14.61 9.42 -8.45
C ASP A 722 -13.63 9.87 -7.34
N ALA A 723 -12.70 10.78 -7.65
CA ALA A 723 -11.72 11.28 -6.68
C ALA A 723 -12.33 11.71 -5.33
N PRO A 724 -13.46 12.44 -5.27
CA PRO A 724 -14.11 12.79 -4.01
C PRO A 724 -14.66 11.58 -3.24
N ALA A 725 -15.20 10.57 -3.95
CA ALA A 725 -15.71 9.34 -3.34
C ALA A 725 -14.57 8.46 -2.82
N LEU A 726 -13.47 8.34 -3.60
CA LEU A 726 -12.24 7.66 -3.18
C LEU A 726 -11.65 8.27 -1.92
N ALA A 727 -11.55 9.60 -1.85
CA ALA A 727 -11.03 10.33 -0.69
C ALA A 727 -11.93 10.22 0.55
N THR A 728 -13.24 9.99 0.37
CA THR A 728 -14.20 9.86 1.47
C THR A 728 -14.17 8.47 2.09
N ALA A 729 -13.89 7.42 1.30
CA ALA A 729 -13.87 6.05 1.77
C ALA A 729 -12.80 5.80 2.84
N THR A 730 -12.94 4.72 3.63
CA THR A 730 -11.88 4.29 4.56
C THR A 730 -10.57 4.01 3.83
N VAL A 731 -10.68 3.46 2.60
CA VAL A 731 -9.56 3.23 1.67
C VAL A 731 -10.04 3.49 0.25
N GLY A 732 -9.44 4.47 -0.42
CA GLY A 732 -9.62 4.71 -1.85
C GLY A 732 -8.68 3.85 -2.68
N ILE A 733 -9.19 3.18 -3.71
CA ILE A 733 -8.44 2.26 -4.57
C ILE A 733 -8.62 2.67 -6.02
N ALA A 734 -7.53 3.04 -6.70
CA ALA A 734 -7.56 3.39 -8.11
C ALA A 734 -7.18 2.22 -9.01
N MET A 735 -7.89 2.12 -10.13
CA MET A 735 -7.61 1.18 -11.22
C MET A 735 -6.69 1.82 -12.27
N GLY A 736 -5.96 0.99 -13.05
CA GLY A 736 -5.21 1.42 -14.20
C GLY A 736 -4.11 2.46 -13.94
N ALA A 737 -3.60 2.50 -12.73
CA ALA A 737 -2.74 3.59 -12.23
C ALA A 737 -1.40 3.73 -12.98
N ALA A 738 -1.00 2.76 -13.81
CA ALA A 738 0.23 2.85 -14.59
C ALA A 738 0.21 4.00 -15.62
N GLY A 739 -0.99 4.35 -16.11
CA GLY A 739 -1.18 5.36 -17.16
C GLY A 739 -1.67 6.73 -16.68
N THR A 740 -2.15 6.87 -15.44
CA THR A 740 -2.81 8.10 -14.96
C THR A 740 -2.18 8.67 -13.71
N ASP A 741 -1.68 9.90 -13.80
CA ASP A 741 -1.06 10.59 -12.67
C ASP A 741 -2.07 10.91 -11.57
N THR A 742 -3.28 11.34 -11.95
CA THR A 742 -4.36 11.71 -11.03
C THR A 742 -4.79 10.53 -10.15
N ALA A 743 -4.92 9.34 -10.73
CA ALA A 743 -5.28 8.13 -9.99
C ALA A 743 -4.19 7.77 -8.96
N LEU A 744 -2.92 7.90 -9.35
CA LEU A 744 -1.79 7.67 -8.45
C LEU A 744 -1.71 8.68 -7.31
N GLU A 745 -2.13 9.93 -7.52
CA GLU A 745 -2.08 10.96 -6.49
C GLU A 745 -3.25 10.87 -5.51
N THR A 746 -4.44 10.52 -5.98
CA THR A 746 -5.68 10.60 -5.20
C THR A 746 -5.92 9.35 -4.34
N ALA A 747 -5.64 8.15 -4.86
CA ALA A 747 -5.98 6.91 -4.17
C ALA A 747 -4.94 6.51 -3.11
N ASP A 748 -5.39 5.82 -2.06
CA ASP A 748 -4.55 5.23 -1.00
C ASP A 748 -3.87 3.94 -1.44
N VAL A 749 -4.53 3.22 -2.34
CA VAL A 749 -4.05 2.00 -2.98
C VAL A 749 -4.22 2.13 -4.48
N ALA A 750 -3.20 1.77 -5.25
CA ALA A 750 -3.24 1.82 -6.69
C ALA A 750 -2.98 0.42 -7.29
N LEU A 751 -3.89 -0.03 -8.14
CA LEU A 751 -3.71 -1.22 -8.95
C LEU A 751 -3.03 -0.79 -10.26
N MET A 752 -1.81 -1.25 -10.49
CA MET A 752 -0.99 -0.80 -11.64
C MET A 752 -1.51 -1.34 -12.98
N ALA A 753 -2.20 -2.47 -12.93
CA ALA A 753 -2.91 -3.07 -14.05
C ALA A 753 -4.42 -2.96 -13.83
N ASP A 754 -5.17 -3.15 -14.90
CA ASP A 754 -6.64 -3.18 -14.88
C ASP A 754 -7.21 -4.51 -14.37
N ASP A 755 -6.54 -5.13 -13.40
CA ASP A 755 -6.90 -6.45 -12.86
C ASP A 755 -7.52 -6.37 -11.48
N LEU A 756 -8.84 -6.47 -11.42
CA LEU A 756 -9.61 -6.51 -10.17
C LEU A 756 -9.29 -7.70 -9.26
N SER A 757 -8.72 -8.80 -9.79
CA SER A 757 -8.35 -9.95 -8.96
C SER A 757 -7.27 -9.59 -7.92
N LYS A 758 -6.44 -8.59 -8.23
CA LYS A 758 -5.42 -8.04 -7.32
C LYS A 758 -6.03 -7.44 -6.05
N LEU A 759 -7.28 -6.96 -6.11
CA LEU A 759 -7.97 -6.41 -4.95
C LEU A 759 -8.22 -7.50 -3.89
N ALA A 760 -8.73 -8.67 -4.30
CA ALA A 760 -8.96 -9.79 -3.38
C ALA A 760 -7.65 -10.27 -2.73
N TYR A 761 -6.58 -10.37 -3.51
CA TYR A 761 -5.24 -10.65 -3.02
C TYR A 761 -4.78 -9.62 -1.99
N THR A 762 -4.98 -8.33 -2.28
CA THR A 762 -4.51 -7.24 -1.42
C THR A 762 -5.26 -7.22 -0.08
N VAL A 763 -6.57 -7.45 -0.09
CA VAL A 763 -7.39 -7.60 1.13
C VAL A 763 -6.90 -8.79 1.96
N GLN A 764 -6.65 -9.95 1.34
CA GLN A 764 -6.14 -11.12 2.04
C GLN A 764 -4.73 -10.90 2.62
N LEU A 765 -3.83 -10.24 1.87
CA LEU A 765 -2.50 -9.88 2.32
C LEU A 765 -2.56 -8.96 3.54
N SER A 766 -3.41 -7.93 3.50
CA SER A 766 -3.63 -6.98 4.58
C SER A 766 -4.17 -7.68 5.84
N ARG A 767 -5.16 -8.56 5.69
CA ARG A 767 -5.70 -9.37 6.81
C ARG A 767 -4.67 -10.31 7.42
N ARG A 768 -3.82 -10.91 6.59
CA ARG A 768 -2.71 -11.76 7.06
C ARG A 768 -1.66 -10.93 7.77
N ALA A 769 -1.35 -9.73 7.28
CA ALA A 769 -0.41 -8.81 7.93
C ALA A 769 -0.90 -8.42 9.33
N LEU A 770 -2.16 -8.00 9.47
CA LEU A 770 -2.77 -7.71 10.77
C LEU A 770 -2.74 -8.90 11.73
N ARG A 771 -3.05 -10.10 11.23
CA ARG A 771 -3.01 -11.32 12.03
C ARG A 771 -1.59 -11.61 12.54
N ILE A 772 -0.59 -11.49 11.68
CA ILE A 772 0.82 -11.69 12.05
C ILE A 772 1.26 -10.64 13.06
N ILE A 773 0.88 -9.36 12.89
CA ILE A 773 1.18 -8.30 13.86
C ILE A 773 0.58 -8.64 15.22
N LYS A 774 -0.71 -9.02 15.27
CA LYS A 774 -1.38 -9.43 16.53
C LYS A 774 -0.73 -10.67 17.17
N GLN A 775 -0.36 -11.67 16.36
CA GLN A 775 0.35 -12.86 16.85
C GLN A 775 1.72 -12.50 17.47
N ASN A 776 2.47 -11.65 16.78
CA ASN A 776 3.78 -11.21 17.25
C ASN A 776 3.70 -10.42 18.56
N ILE A 777 2.71 -9.51 18.67
CA ILE A 777 2.45 -8.75 19.89
C ILE A 777 2.11 -9.70 21.04
N ALA A 778 1.15 -10.62 20.82
CA ALA A 778 0.74 -11.59 21.84
C ALA A 778 1.90 -12.49 22.27
N PHE A 779 2.68 -13.00 21.32
CA PHE A 779 3.86 -13.83 21.60
C PHE A 779 4.92 -13.06 22.41
N SER A 780 5.24 -11.82 22.02
CA SER A 780 6.22 -10.99 22.73
C SER A 780 5.79 -10.71 24.16
N LEU A 781 4.52 -10.40 24.38
CA LEU A 781 3.98 -10.16 25.73
C LEU A 781 3.97 -11.43 26.57
N LEU A 782 3.64 -12.59 25.98
CA LEU A 782 3.65 -13.87 26.66
C LEU A 782 5.05 -14.25 27.14
N VAL A 783 6.06 -14.16 26.26
CA VAL A 783 7.45 -14.43 26.62
C VAL A 783 7.89 -13.54 27.78
N LYS A 784 7.56 -12.24 27.73
CA LYS A 784 7.88 -11.31 28.82
C LYS A 784 7.19 -11.66 30.12
N ALA A 785 5.92 -11.99 30.11
CA ALA A 785 5.17 -12.39 31.29
C ALA A 785 5.78 -13.65 31.95
N VAL A 786 6.16 -14.64 31.13
CA VAL A 786 6.81 -15.87 31.61
C VAL A 786 8.15 -15.55 32.26
N PHE A 787 9.01 -14.78 31.63
CA PHE A 787 10.32 -14.44 32.17
C PHE A 787 10.25 -13.53 33.40
N LEU A 788 9.30 -12.59 33.45
CA LEU A 788 9.05 -11.81 34.68
C LEU A 788 8.64 -12.71 35.85
N ALA A 789 7.80 -13.72 35.60
CA ALA A 789 7.44 -14.69 36.62
C ALA A 789 8.67 -15.51 37.06
N LEU A 790 9.50 -16.02 36.12
CA LEU A 790 10.71 -16.77 36.43
C LEU A 790 11.70 -15.94 37.26
N ILE A 791 11.86 -14.64 37.00
CA ILE A 791 12.70 -13.73 37.78
C ILE A 791 12.17 -13.63 39.22
N PHE A 792 10.85 -13.48 39.37
CA PHE A 792 10.23 -13.37 40.69
C PHE A 792 10.45 -14.62 41.55
N PHE A 793 10.36 -15.80 40.93
CA PHE A 793 10.64 -17.08 41.56
C PHE A 793 12.16 -17.42 41.73
N GLY A 794 13.04 -16.55 41.20
CA GLY A 794 14.48 -16.77 41.24
C GLY A 794 15.01 -17.90 40.34
N ALA A 795 14.21 -18.30 39.34
CA ALA A 795 14.50 -19.39 38.40
C ALA A 795 15.12 -18.93 37.07
N SER A 796 15.59 -17.69 36.96
CA SER A 796 16.17 -17.10 35.75
C SER A 796 17.58 -16.57 36.00
N THR A 797 18.39 -16.51 34.95
CA THR A 797 19.68 -15.86 34.91
C THR A 797 19.69 -14.71 33.93
N LEU A 798 20.65 -13.78 34.05
CA LEU A 798 20.69 -12.58 33.24
C LEU A 798 20.91 -12.91 31.76
N TRP A 799 21.81 -13.85 31.45
CA TRP A 799 22.08 -14.25 30.06
C TRP A 799 20.88 -14.98 29.42
N LEU A 800 20.12 -15.79 30.19
CA LEU A 800 18.92 -16.46 29.71
C LEU A 800 17.80 -15.44 29.38
N ALA A 801 17.70 -14.39 30.19
CA ALA A 801 16.80 -13.29 29.97
C ALA A 801 17.07 -12.56 28.63
N VAL A 802 18.33 -12.25 28.32
CA VAL A 802 18.74 -11.64 27.05
C VAL A 802 18.52 -12.59 25.87
N LEU A 803 18.88 -13.89 26.05
CA LEU A 803 18.68 -14.90 25.01
C LEU A 803 17.19 -15.00 24.62
N ALA A 804 16.29 -14.96 25.60
CA ALA A 804 14.86 -15.02 25.38
C ALA A 804 14.35 -13.75 24.65
N ASP A 805 14.80 -12.56 25.02
CA ASP A 805 14.42 -11.32 24.37
C ASP A 805 14.92 -11.24 22.92
N THR A 806 16.21 -11.54 22.71
CA THR A 806 16.82 -11.61 21.37
C THR A 806 16.19 -12.71 20.53
N GLY A 807 15.97 -13.92 21.10
CA GLY A 807 15.32 -15.03 20.41
C GLY A 807 13.88 -14.70 20.02
N SER A 808 13.13 -14.07 20.90
CA SER A 808 11.76 -13.63 20.60
C SER A 808 11.73 -12.60 19.47
N SER A 809 12.68 -11.66 19.44
CA SER A 809 12.83 -10.68 18.36
C SER A 809 13.09 -11.35 17.02
N LEU A 810 14.00 -12.32 16.96
CA LEU A 810 14.29 -13.08 15.74
C LEU A 810 13.09 -13.89 15.24
N ILE A 811 12.33 -14.52 16.15
CA ILE A 811 11.12 -15.28 15.80
C ILE A 811 10.05 -14.33 15.22
N VAL A 812 9.83 -13.20 15.86
CA VAL A 812 8.88 -12.17 15.41
C VAL A 812 9.25 -11.63 14.03
N ILE A 813 10.51 -11.33 13.78
CA ILE A 813 11.02 -10.91 12.48
C ILE A 813 10.79 -11.99 11.43
N ALA A 814 11.17 -13.24 11.73
CA ALA A 814 10.98 -14.38 10.82
C ALA A 814 9.50 -14.59 10.48
N ASN A 815 8.59 -14.44 11.45
CA ASN A 815 7.15 -14.51 11.24
C ASN A 815 6.65 -13.38 10.35
N GLY A 816 7.12 -12.13 10.56
CA GLY A 816 6.80 -10.98 9.69
C GLY A 816 7.26 -11.15 8.26
N MET A 817 8.46 -11.70 8.05
CA MET A 817 9.01 -11.98 6.71
C MET A 817 8.24 -13.04 5.91
N ARG A 818 7.38 -13.86 6.54
CA ARG A 818 6.49 -14.80 5.81
C ARG A 818 5.57 -14.07 4.83
N LEU A 819 5.25 -12.78 5.10
CA LEU A 819 4.46 -11.96 4.21
C LEU A 819 5.09 -11.75 2.83
N LEU A 820 6.42 -11.81 2.71
CA LEU A 820 7.13 -11.71 1.43
C LEU A 820 6.86 -12.89 0.47
N ARG A 821 6.33 -14.01 0.97
CA ARG A 821 6.13 -15.26 0.22
C ARG A 821 4.67 -15.52 -0.14
N ILE A 822 3.76 -14.62 0.22
CA ILE A 822 2.35 -14.78 -0.12
C ILE A 822 2.18 -14.49 -1.60
N LYS A 823 1.57 -15.43 -2.31
CA LYS A 823 1.24 -15.30 -3.75
C LYS A 823 -0.21 -14.85 -3.92
N PRO A 824 -0.52 -14.11 -5.03
CA PRO A 824 -1.88 -13.77 -5.40
C PRO A 824 -2.73 -14.98 -5.67
#